data_e0e898e274a17993f1bae18756301a65
#
_entry.id   e0e898e274a17993f1bae18756301a65
#
_cell.length_a   1.000
_cell.length_b   1.000
_cell.length_c   1.000
_cell.angle_alpha   90.00
_cell.angle_beta   90.00
_cell.angle_gamma   90.00
#
_symmetry.space_group_name_H-M   'P 1'
#
loop_
_entity.id
_entity.type
_entity.pdbx_description
1 polymer ?
#
loop_
_entity_poly.entity_id
_entity_poly.type
_entity_poly.pdbx_seq_one_letter_code
_entity_poly.pdbx_strand_id
1 'polypeptide(L)'
;MYHHYIMDDNDEEVMVLKRNTQRQTLSFQKILNRLNTINKRFELNINCQYLLGKIVDQMHTEIKSDEIDELCVQVAASLITVKYEYNTLASAICISNLHKTTENTILGTFEKLYKYCDENGKHCPIVRNELFELVKKNEVTIEKMIDYNRDYLIDYFGFKTLERAYLLKVNKVIVERPQHMWMRVALEIHGSDLDNVKKTYDLLSNLTYTHATPTLFNSGTQRPQLSSCFLLEMVDDSIDGIYDTLKECAQISKWAGGIGLHIHNIRGTGSSIRGTNGTSNGIIPMLRVFNSTARYVDQGGGKRNGSFSIYLEPWHLDVELFLEARKNHGDEEMKARDLFYALWISDYFMECVNSNGDWYLFCPDKAPGLSDCYGEEFVKLYKTYVEEEKYSKKVQARDLWLKIMDSQMETGTPYMLYKDHANNKSNQKNLGTIKSSNLCCEIVEYSSSTETAVCNLASIALPKFVDPVTKQFDYDKLHEVTKQAAISLNKLIDVNYYPNEKTRRSNFLHRPIGIGVQGLADVFMLMDLPFTSPGAKEVNKYIFETIYHGALESSNETAIARKPHMQRVISEYKDTVGMNSGLNGHNVVDTFRFNDSHIDKCKPIINEIQNLPNEYAGSYSSFVGSPLHEGIFQFDMWNVTPSDRYDWESLRASIKAHGVRNSLMVAPMPTASTSQILGNNECFEPYTSNIYLRRTLAGEFVVVNKHLMKDLTTIGMWSDEVKNNIIENKGSVQQISNLPDNLKEKYKTVWEMSMKDIIDMAADRGAFICQSQSLNLWVEDPTYKILTSMHFYSWRKGLKTGIYYLRRKPKHQPQQFTIAPKKQESQGDEEHQECEMCSG
;
A
#
# COMPACT_ATOMS: atom_id res chain seq x y z
N MET A 1 28.73 -36.73 -25.14
CA MET A 1 29.36 -35.62 -25.87
C MET A 1 30.20 -34.75 -24.93
N TYR A 2 31.07 -35.32 -24.09
CA TYR A 2 31.88 -34.61 -23.10
C TYR A 2 33.38 -34.98 -23.22
N HIS A 3 33.82 -35.30 -24.48
CA HIS A 3 35.20 -35.75 -24.69
C HIS A 3 35.96 -34.96 -25.78
N HIS A 4 35.51 -33.75 -26.12
CA HIS A 4 36.24 -32.97 -27.14
C HIS A 4 36.37 -31.47 -26.78
N TYR A 5 36.68 -31.14 -25.52
CA TYR A 5 37.44 -29.94 -25.20
C TYR A 5 38.80 -30.40 -24.74
N ILE A 6 39.59 -30.90 -25.69
CA ILE A 6 41.03 -31.18 -25.56
C ILE A 6 41.72 -29.90 -26.00
N MET A 7 42.30 -29.21 -25.04
CA MET A 7 43.51 -28.40 -25.03
C MET A 7 44.03 -27.93 -26.40
N ASP A 8 43.72 -26.70 -26.75
CA ASP A 8 44.65 -25.86 -27.49
C ASP A 8 45.68 -25.33 -26.50
N ASP A 9 46.96 -25.36 -26.82
CA ASP A 9 48.15 -25.04 -25.99
C ASP A 9 48.24 -23.55 -25.54
N ASN A 10 47.11 -22.81 -25.50
CA ASN A 10 46.95 -21.43 -25.04
C ASN A 10 45.74 -21.23 -24.07
N ASP A 11 45.29 -22.28 -23.38
CA ASP A 11 44.24 -22.15 -22.37
C ASP A 11 44.75 -21.39 -21.13
N GLU A 12 44.48 -20.09 -21.06
CA GLU A 12 44.62 -19.33 -19.84
C GLU A 12 43.70 -19.96 -18.78
N GLU A 13 44.27 -20.55 -17.73
CA GLU A 13 43.52 -21.10 -16.60
C GLU A 13 42.61 -20.01 -16.04
N VAL A 14 41.28 -20.22 -16.06
CA VAL A 14 40.33 -19.28 -15.47
C VAL A 14 40.58 -19.16 -13.98
N MET A 15 40.98 -17.98 -13.56
CA MET A 15 41.32 -17.68 -12.17
C MET A 15 40.13 -17.03 -11.43
N VAL A 16 39.91 -17.45 -10.19
CA VAL A 16 38.89 -16.84 -9.30
C VAL A 16 39.58 -16.00 -8.24
N LEU A 17 39.15 -14.74 -8.15
CA LEU A 17 39.49 -13.86 -7.04
C LEU A 17 38.50 -14.10 -5.89
N LYS A 18 39.00 -14.65 -4.79
CA LYS A 18 38.19 -14.88 -3.60
C LYS A 18 37.88 -13.59 -2.83
N ARG A 19 36.83 -13.60 -2.00
CA ARG A 19 36.48 -12.47 -1.10
C ARG A 19 37.61 -12.06 -0.16
N ASN A 20 38.54 -12.92 0.16
CA ASN A 20 39.76 -12.65 0.92
C ASN A 20 40.97 -12.22 0.03
N THR A 21 40.71 -11.79 -1.20
CA THR A 21 41.69 -11.36 -2.20
C THR A 21 42.65 -12.43 -2.72
N GLN A 22 42.55 -13.69 -2.30
CA GLN A 22 43.35 -14.78 -2.81
C GLN A 22 42.90 -15.20 -4.21
N ARG A 23 43.86 -15.44 -5.11
CA ARG A 23 43.62 -16.03 -6.43
C ARG A 23 43.72 -17.56 -6.34
N GLN A 24 42.77 -18.24 -6.95
CA GLN A 24 42.73 -19.70 -7.06
C GLN A 24 42.22 -20.09 -8.44
N THR A 25 42.66 -21.23 -8.95
CA THR A 25 42.11 -21.83 -10.17
C THR A 25 40.63 -22.14 -9.98
N LEU A 26 39.82 -21.83 -10.98
CA LEU A 26 38.37 -22.09 -10.97
C LEU A 26 38.13 -23.61 -10.94
N SER A 27 37.27 -24.04 -10.05
CA SER A 27 36.80 -25.42 -9.98
C SER A 27 35.31 -25.49 -10.30
N PHE A 28 34.96 -25.93 -11.48
CA PHE A 28 33.59 -26.20 -11.91
C PHE A 28 32.87 -27.20 -10.99
N GLN A 29 33.61 -28.17 -10.46
CA GLN A 29 33.06 -29.12 -9.51
C GLN A 29 32.55 -28.49 -8.21
N LYS A 30 33.20 -27.40 -7.73
CA LYS A 30 32.73 -26.69 -6.54
C LYS A 30 31.41 -25.97 -6.82
N ILE A 31 31.25 -25.40 -8.00
CA ILE A 31 30.00 -24.77 -8.43
C ILE A 31 28.89 -25.82 -8.54
N LEU A 32 29.18 -26.95 -9.23
CA LEU A 32 28.21 -28.02 -9.38
C LEU A 32 27.78 -28.61 -8.03
N ASN A 33 28.73 -28.86 -7.12
CA ASN A 33 28.43 -29.38 -5.79
C ASN A 33 27.54 -28.44 -4.99
N ARG A 34 27.73 -27.10 -5.10
CA ARG A 34 26.86 -26.12 -4.47
C ARG A 34 25.44 -26.12 -5.04
N LEU A 35 25.32 -26.17 -6.38
CA LEU A 35 24.00 -26.24 -7.04
C LEU A 35 23.28 -27.54 -6.65
N ASN A 36 23.97 -28.68 -6.63
CA ASN A 36 23.40 -29.95 -6.20
C ASN A 36 22.99 -29.95 -4.72
N THR A 37 23.75 -29.30 -3.85
CA THR A 37 23.41 -29.19 -2.43
C THR A 37 22.09 -28.41 -2.24
N ILE A 38 21.92 -27.29 -2.94
CA ILE A 38 20.69 -26.51 -2.91
C ILE A 38 19.54 -27.30 -3.54
N ASN A 39 19.78 -27.92 -4.72
CA ASN A 39 18.79 -28.74 -5.41
C ASN A 39 18.23 -29.85 -4.51
N LYS A 40 19.13 -30.56 -3.80
CA LYS A 40 18.76 -31.61 -2.85
C LYS A 40 18.04 -31.06 -1.60
N ARG A 41 18.52 -29.95 -1.05
CA ARG A 41 17.93 -29.33 0.16
C ARG A 41 16.47 -28.94 -0.02
N PHE A 42 16.12 -28.42 -1.19
CA PHE A 42 14.78 -27.95 -1.51
C PHE A 42 13.99 -28.89 -2.41
N GLU A 43 14.53 -30.15 -2.62
CA GLU A 43 13.89 -31.19 -3.43
C GLU A 43 13.51 -30.70 -4.85
N LEU A 44 14.37 -29.83 -5.43
CA LEU A 44 14.14 -29.28 -6.76
C LEU A 44 14.53 -30.33 -7.80
N ASN A 45 13.67 -30.55 -8.77
CA ASN A 45 13.96 -31.47 -9.86
C ASN A 45 14.66 -30.72 -11.02
N ILE A 46 15.91 -30.25 -10.79
CA ILE A 46 16.71 -29.46 -11.71
C ILE A 46 17.93 -30.22 -12.19
N ASN A 47 18.22 -30.15 -13.51
CA ASN A 47 19.47 -30.65 -14.08
C ASN A 47 20.61 -29.63 -13.83
N CYS A 48 21.36 -29.81 -12.74
CA CYS A 48 22.45 -28.91 -12.36
C CYS A 48 23.65 -28.96 -13.33
N GLN A 49 23.84 -30.03 -14.10
CA GLN A 49 24.89 -30.11 -15.12
C GLN A 49 24.56 -29.21 -16.32
N TYR A 50 23.31 -29.27 -16.78
CA TYR A 50 22.85 -28.38 -17.85
C TYR A 50 22.97 -26.90 -17.44
N LEU A 51 22.58 -26.56 -16.19
CA LEU A 51 22.73 -25.23 -15.64
C LEU A 51 24.20 -24.79 -15.58
N LEU A 52 25.08 -25.67 -15.11
CA LEU A 52 26.52 -25.39 -15.06
C LEU A 52 27.08 -25.08 -16.45
N GLY A 53 26.71 -25.85 -17.49
CA GLY A 53 27.14 -25.57 -18.86
C GLY A 53 26.79 -24.14 -19.29
N LYS A 54 25.53 -23.69 -19.06
CA LYS A 54 25.09 -22.31 -19.37
C LYS A 54 25.82 -21.24 -18.55
N ILE A 55 26.23 -21.56 -17.32
CA ILE A 55 27.02 -20.65 -16.47
C ILE A 55 28.44 -20.53 -17.01
N VAL A 56 29.07 -21.62 -17.36
CA VAL A 56 30.44 -21.64 -17.90
C VAL A 56 30.54 -20.87 -19.22
N ASP A 57 29.53 -20.99 -20.09
CA ASP A 57 29.47 -20.27 -21.39
C ASP A 57 29.49 -18.75 -21.26
N GLN A 58 29.20 -18.22 -20.06
CA GLN A 58 29.14 -16.78 -19.76
C GLN A 58 30.29 -16.30 -18.89
N MET A 59 31.21 -17.18 -18.50
CA MET A 59 32.39 -16.84 -17.68
C MET A 59 33.51 -16.21 -18.51
N HIS A 60 34.23 -15.30 -17.88
CA HIS A 60 35.44 -14.68 -18.44
C HIS A 60 36.67 -15.01 -17.60
N THR A 61 37.86 -14.85 -18.14
CA THR A 61 39.13 -14.97 -17.44
C THR A 61 39.22 -13.97 -16.29
N GLU A 62 39.64 -14.36 -15.09
CA GLU A 62 39.68 -13.55 -13.87
C GLU A 62 38.28 -13.08 -13.37
N ILE A 63 37.44 -14.00 -12.92
CA ILE A 63 36.12 -13.73 -12.33
C ILE A 63 36.20 -13.69 -10.79
N LYS A 64 35.47 -12.80 -10.15
CA LYS A 64 35.31 -12.79 -8.69
C LYS A 64 34.31 -13.84 -8.21
N SER A 65 34.53 -14.35 -6.99
CA SER A 65 33.64 -15.40 -6.44
C SER A 65 32.20 -14.93 -6.18
N ASP A 66 31.97 -13.64 -5.97
CA ASP A 66 30.65 -13.01 -5.87
C ASP A 66 30.00 -12.83 -7.25
N GLU A 67 30.80 -12.51 -8.29
CA GLU A 67 30.32 -12.46 -9.68
C GLU A 67 29.88 -13.85 -10.18
N ILE A 68 30.57 -14.94 -9.77
CA ILE A 68 30.12 -16.32 -10.05
C ILE A 68 28.77 -16.58 -9.40
N ASP A 69 28.61 -16.19 -8.15
CA ASP A 69 27.35 -16.35 -7.42
C ASP A 69 26.21 -15.57 -8.12
N GLU A 70 26.46 -14.32 -8.55
CA GLU A 70 25.46 -13.52 -9.29
C GLU A 70 25.16 -14.12 -10.67
N LEU A 71 26.18 -14.60 -11.39
CA LEU A 71 26.01 -15.28 -12.67
C LEU A 71 25.15 -16.55 -12.54
N CYS A 72 25.37 -17.33 -11.48
CA CYS A 72 24.53 -18.49 -11.17
C CYS A 72 23.06 -18.09 -10.96
N VAL A 73 22.83 -16.97 -10.25
CA VAL A 73 21.49 -16.42 -10.02
C VAL A 73 20.83 -15.96 -11.34
N GLN A 74 21.56 -15.20 -12.16
CA GLN A 74 21.03 -14.65 -13.42
C GLN A 74 20.67 -15.78 -14.40
N VAL A 75 21.52 -16.78 -14.55
CA VAL A 75 21.24 -17.93 -15.42
C VAL A 75 20.07 -18.76 -14.88
N ALA A 76 19.97 -18.98 -13.55
CA ALA A 76 18.82 -19.63 -12.97
C ALA A 76 17.54 -18.82 -13.19
N ALA A 77 17.58 -17.51 -12.96
CA ALA A 77 16.44 -16.61 -13.15
C ALA A 77 15.95 -16.59 -14.61
N SER A 78 16.84 -16.65 -15.60
CA SER A 78 16.48 -16.74 -17.03
C SER A 78 15.72 -18.02 -17.41
N LEU A 79 15.80 -19.06 -16.58
CA LEU A 79 15.15 -20.35 -16.79
C LEU A 79 13.82 -20.52 -16.00
N ILE A 80 13.38 -19.50 -15.27
CA ILE A 80 12.12 -19.56 -14.50
C ILE A 80 10.92 -19.89 -15.39
N THR A 81 10.89 -19.37 -16.61
CA THR A 81 9.82 -19.67 -17.59
C THR A 81 9.90 -21.08 -18.18
N VAL A 82 11.01 -21.78 -18.03
CA VAL A 82 11.16 -23.20 -18.44
C VAL A 82 10.64 -24.11 -17.33
N LYS A 83 11.01 -23.81 -16.09
CA LYS A 83 10.61 -24.56 -14.91
C LYS A 83 10.62 -23.67 -13.68
N TYR A 84 9.51 -23.58 -12.95
CA TYR A 84 9.35 -22.63 -11.85
C TYR A 84 10.35 -22.87 -10.70
N GLU A 85 10.81 -24.08 -10.50
CA GLU A 85 11.80 -24.45 -9.48
C GLU A 85 13.14 -23.70 -9.61
N TYR A 86 13.44 -23.16 -10.80
CA TYR A 86 14.60 -22.25 -10.97
C TYR A 86 14.44 -20.95 -10.19
N ASN A 87 13.21 -20.50 -9.90
CA ASN A 87 12.95 -19.36 -9.03
C ASN A 87 13.45 -19.64 -7.60
N THR A 88 13.11 -20.81 -7.05
CA THR A 88 13.56 -21.23 -5.73
C THR A 88 15.09 -21.40 -5.70
N LEU A 89 15.69 -21.94 -6.74
CA LEU A 89 17.16 -22.07 -6.83
C LEU A 89 17.83 -20.70 -6.84
N ALA A 90 17.37 -19.76 -7.67
CA ALA A 90 17.91 -18.40 -7.75
C ALA A 90 17.81 -17.67 -6.41
N SER A 91 16.64 -17.71 -5.78
CA SER A 91 16.43 -17.15 -4.44
C SER A 91 17.35 -17.77 -3.39
N ALA A 92 17.45 -19.10 -3.36
CA ALA A 92 18.28 -19.81 -2.38
C ALA A 92 19.77 -19.47 -2.51
N ILE A 93 20.28 -19.24 -3.74
CA ILE A 93 21.64 -18.78 -3.96
C ILE A 93 21.80 -17.35 -3.40
N CYS A 94 20.88 -16.44 -3.69
CA CYS A 94 20.90 -15.07 -3.17
C CYS A 94 20.93 -15.05 -1.63
N ILE A 95 20.01 -15.76 -1.00
CA ILE A 95 19.90 -15.86 0.46
C ILE A 95 21.15 -16.48 1.08
N SER A 96 21.66 -17.56 0.49
CA SER A 96 22.92 -18.16 0.93
C SER A 96 24.10 -17.18 0.85
N ASN A 97 24.14 -16.30 -0.16
CA ASN A 97 25.16 -15.27 -0.29
C ASN A 97 25.01 -14.19 0.77
N LEU A 98 23.77 -13.71 1.00
CA LEU A 98 23.48 -12.76 2.07
C LEU A 98 23.92 -13.31 3.45
N HIS A 99 23.63 -14.60 3.74
CA HIS A 99 24.04 -15.23 4.99
C HIS A 99 25.55 -15.32 5.18
N LYS A 100 26.33 -15.39 4.08
CA LYS A 100 27.81 -15.38 4.15
C LYS A 100 28.41 -14.01 4.45
N THR A 101 27.67 -12.92 4.16
CA THR A 101 28.17 -11.54 4.26
C THR A 101 27.59 -10.78 5.46
N THR A 102 26.62 -11.36 6.16
CA THR A 102 25.90 -10.76 7.28
C THR A 102 26.16 -11.51 8.60
N GLU A 103 25.91 -10.85 9.73
CA GLU A 103 26.02 -11.47 11.05
C GLU A 103 25.06 -12.64 11.23
N ASN A 104 25.50 -13.62 12.04
CA ASN A 104 24.74 -14.83 12.30
C ASN A 104 23.66 -14.64 13.36
N THR A 105 23.74 -13.58 14.17
CA THR A 105 22.84 -13.28 15.25
C THR A 105 22.21 -11.90 15.08
N ILE A 106 21.02 -11.72 15.63
CA ILE A 106 20.36 -10.42 15.64
C ILE A 106 21.16 -9.39 16.46
N LEU A 107 21.74 -9.78 17.58
CA LEU A 107 22.56 -8.85 18.38
C LEU A 107 23.77 -8.35 17.60
N GLY A 108 24.49 -9.23 16.89
CA GLY A 108 25.62 -8.83 16.05
C GLY A 108 25.22 -7.82 14.94
N THR A 109 24.06 -8.02 14.33
CA THR A 109 23.50 -7.06 13.36
C THR A 109 23.16 -5.72 14.02
N PHE A 110 22.50 -5.74 15.19
CA PHE A 110 22.15 -4.51 15.92
C PHE A 110 23.36 -3.77 16.43
N GLU A 111 24.43 -4.46 16.84
CA GLU A 111 25.71 -3.85 17.20
C GLU A 111 26.33 -3.07 16.05
N LYS A 112 26.36 -3.65 14.85
CA LYS A 112 26.85 -2.95 13.63
C LYS A 112 26.05 -1.69 13.32
N LEU A 113 24.72 -1.79 13.41
CA LEU A 113 23.82 -0.67 13.15
C LEU A 113 23.91 0.42 14.24
N TYR A 114 24.10 0.04 15.50
CA TYR A 114 24.19 0.96 16.62
C TYR A 114 25.57 1.66 16.70
N LYS A 115 26.66 0.92 16.46
CA LYS A 115 28.04 1.45 16.52
C LYS A 115 28.45 2.22 15.26
N TYR A 116 27.56 2.43 14.29
CA TYR A 116 27.87 3.13 13.06
C TYR A 116 28.33 4.56 13.35
N CYS A 117 29.42 4.95 12.67
CA CYS A 117 29.94 6.29 12.63
C CYS A 117 29.94 6.82 11.19
N ASP A 118 29.67 8.10 11.01
CA ASP A 118 29.73 8.76 9.70
C ASP A 118 31.20 8.90 9.20
N GLU A 119 31.36 9.49 8.02
CA GLU A 119 32.66 9.70 7.37
C GLU A 119 33.64 10.55 8.21
N ASN A 120 33.11 11.34 9.16
CA ASN A 120 33.88 12.18 10.08
C ASN A 120 34.17 11.49 11.42
N GLY A 121 33.82 10.21 11.57
CA GLY A 121 34.00 9.45 12.80
C GLY A 121 32.98 9.79 13.90
N LYS A 122 31.95 10.59 13.60
CA LYS A 122 30.89 10.91 14.56
C LYS A 122 29.92 9.74 14.68
N HIS A 123 29.63 9.31 15.92
CA HIS A 123 28.65 8.29 16.20
C HIS A 123 27.26 8.70 15.68
N CYS A 124 26.72 7.90 14.75
CA CYS A 124 25.46 8.17 14.03
C CYS A 124 24.65 6.86 13.94
N PRO A 125 24.12 6.37 15.08
CA PRO A 125 23.48 5.08 15.13
C PRO A 125 22.24 5.02 14.24
N ILE A 126 22.09 3.94 13.48
CA ILE A 126 20.96 3.71 12.58
C ILE A 126 19.76 3.23 13.41
N VAL A 127 19.99 2.30 14.36
CA VAL A 127 18.96 1.87 15.30
C VAL A 127 19.00 2.68 16.60
N ARG A 128 17.83 2.92 17.17
CA ARG A 128 17.71 3.68 18.42
C ARG A 128 18.20 2.88 19.65
N ASN A 129 18.67 3.61 20.65
CA ASN A 129 19.30 3.02 21.84
C ASN A 129 18.35 2.09 22.61
N GLU A 130 17.09 2.48 22.78
CA GLU A 130 16.11 1.72 23.56
C GLU A 130 15.89 0.33 22.95
N LEU A 131 15.83 0.24 21.62
CA LEU A 131 15.66 -1.03 20.92
C LEU A 131 16.94 -1.87 20.98
N PHE A 132 18.11 -1.26 20.85
CA PHE A 132 19.39 -1.94 20.99
C PHE A 132 19.54 -2.56 22.40
N GLU A 133 19.27 -1.80 23.46
CA GLU A 133 19.35 -2.29 24.84
C GLU A 133 18.28 -3.38 25.13
N LEU A 134 17.09 -3.28 24.51
CA LEU A 134 16.06 -4.32 24.59
C LEU A 134 16.56 -5.65 24.01
N VAL A 135 17.15 -5.62 22.81
CA VAL A 135 17.72 -6.80 22.15
C VAL A 135 18.86 -7.38 22.97
N LYS A 136 19.78 -6.54 23.45
CA LYS A 136 20.93 -6.95 24.27
C LYS A 136 20.49 -7.62 25.58
N LYS A 137 19.49 -7.05 26.27
CA LYS A 137 18.96 -7.61 27.52
C LYS A 137 18.27 -8.96 27.32
N ASN A 138 17.64 -9.18 26.18
CA ASN A 138 16.85 -10.37 25.91
C ASN A 138 17.45 -11.25 24.81
N GLU A 139 18.76 -11.12 24.52
CA GLU A 139 19.47 -11.77 23.42
C GLU A 139 19.10 -13.24 23.25
N VAL A 140 19.28 -14.06 24.29
CA VAL A 140 19.07 -15.50 24.25
C VAL A 140 17.61 -15.86 23.93
N THR A 141 16.67 -15.09 24.48
CA THR A 141 15.24 -15.32 24.26
C THR A 141 14.82 -14.94 22.84
N ILE A 142 15.27 -13.78 22.37
CA ILE A 142 14.96 -13.29 21.02
C ILE A 142 15.60 -14.20 19.94
N GLU A 143 16.87 -14.57 20.14
CA GLU A 143 17.57 -15.44 19.18
C GLU A 143 16.89 -16.81 19.03
N LYS A 144 16.38 -17.38 20.12
CA LYS A 144 15.60 -18.64 20.09
C LYS A 144 14.26 -18.53 19.34
N MET A 145 13.72 -17.33 19.19
CA MET A 145 12.47 -17.10 18.44
C MET A 145 12.71 -17.10 16.94
N ILE A 146 13.95 -16.80 16.47
CA ILE A 146 14.27 -16.60 15.06
C ILE A 146 14.54 -17.96 14.38
N ASP A 147 13.85 -18.17 13.25
CA ASP A 147 14.08 -19.28 12.35
C ASP A 147 14.64 -18.80 11.00
N TYR A 148 15.95 -18.84 10.83
CA TYR A 148 16.64 -18.40 9.62
C TYR A 148 16.31 -19.22 8.37
N ASN A 149 15.71 -20.42 8.50
CA ASN A 149 15.26 -21.19 7.36
C ASN A 149 14.07 -20.52 6.65
N ARG A 150 13.32 -19.67 7.35
CA ARG A 150 12.19 -18.93 6.78
C ARG A 150 12.63 -17.87 5.76
N ASP A 151 13.91 -17.46 5.73
CA ASP A 151 14.43 -16.63 4.64
C ASP A 151 14.22 -17.30 3.27
N TYR A 152 14.33 -18.62 3.20
CA TYR A 152 14.18 -19.41 1.98
C TYR A 152 12.71 -19.57 1.51
N LEU A 153 11.74 -19.05 2.25
CA LEU A 153 10.34 -18.94 1.81
C LEU A 153 10.14 -17.79 0.81
N ILE A 154 11.08 -16.85 0.76
CA ILE A 154 11.03 -15.67 -0.10
C ILE A 154 11.49 -16.07 -1.50
N ASP A 155 10.69 -15.75 -2.52
CA ASP A 155 11.07 -16.02 -3.91
C ASP A 155 12.13 -15.02 -4.43
N TYR A 156 12.65 -15.26 -5.63
CA TYR A 156 13.74 -14.46 -6.20
C TYR A 156 13.37 -12.97 -6.33
N PHE A 157 12.17 -12.70 -6.85
CA PHE A 157 11.73 -11.35 -7.04
C PHE A 157 11.46 -10.62 -5.72
N GLY A 158 10.83 -11.30 -4.77
CA GLY A 158 10.62 -10.81 -3.41
C GLY A 158 11.94 -10.50 -2.70
N PHE A 159 12.94 -11.40 -2.84
CA PHE A 159 14.26 -11.17 -2.28
C PHE A 159 14.95 -9.94 -2.88
N LYS A 160 14.93 -9.79 -4.22
CA LYS A 160 15.53 -8.61 -4.88
C LYS A 160 14.82 -7.31 -4.48
N THR A 161 13.53 -7.35 -4.21
CA THR A 161 12.77 -6.21 -3.69
C THR A 161 13.22 -5.84 -2.27
N LEU A 162 13.40 -6.83 -1.38
CA LEU A 162 13.92 -6.61 -0.03
C LEU A 162 15.36 -6.07 -0.03
N GLU A 163 16.24 -6.69 -0.81
CA GLU A 163 17.66 -6.31 -0.94
C GLU A 163 17.83 -4.85 -1.36
N ARG A 164 17.00 -4.39 -2.28
CA ARG A 164 17.08 -3.04 -2.80
C ARG A 164 16.70 -1.99 -1.78
N ALA A 165 15.50 -2.10 -1.16
CA ALA A 165 14.86 -0.98 -0.48
C ALA A 165 14.58 -1.20 1.02
N TYR A 166 14.53 -2.44 1.51
CA TYR A 166 13.99 -2.72 2.84
C TYR A 166 15.04 -3.11 3.87
N LEU A 167 16.03 -3.91 3.48
CA LEU A 167 17.09 -4.35 4.40
C LEU A 167 18.04 -3.19 4.74
N LEU A 168 18.34 -3.04 6.02
CA LEU A 168 19.21 -1.96 6.50
C LEU A 168 20.66 -2.14 6.03
N LYS A 169 21.28 -1.00 5.71
CA LYS A 169 22.64 -0.90 5.12
C LYS A 169 23.54 -0.04 5.98
N VAL A 170 24.81 -0.42 6.03
CA VAL A 170 25.91 0.41 6.56
C VAL A 170 26.86 0.69 5.39
N ASN A 171 27.16 1.94 5.10
CA ASN A 171 28.00 2.34 3.96
C ASN A 171 27.58 1.67 2.63
N LYS A 172 26.27 1.67 2.35
CA LYS A 172 25.63 1.03 1.17
C LYS A 172 25.71 -0.50 1.12
N VAL A 173 26.32 -1.14 2.11
CA VAL A 173 26.39 -2.62 2.22
C VAL A 173 25.29 -3.10 3.14
N ILE A 174 24.54 -4.14 2.70
CA ILE A 174 23.47 -4.75 3.50
C ILE A 174 24.11 -5.48 4.69
N VAL A 175 23.58 -5.22 5.89
CA VAL A 175 24.00 -5.87 7.14
C VAL A 175 22.88 -6.67 7.79
N GLU A 176 21.66 -6.50 7.33
CA GLU A 176 20.45 -7.09 7.89
C GLU A 176 19.98 -8.30 7.05
N ARG A 177 19.56 -9.39 7.69
CA ARG A 177 18.85 -10.51 7.07
C ARG A 177 17.34 -10.26 7.08
N PRO A 178 16.53 -10.89 6.21
CA PRO A 178 15.07 -10.76 6.27
C PRO A 178 14.49 -11.13 7.64
N GLN A 179 15.00 -12.19 8.29
CA GLN A 179 14.53 -12.56 9.64
C GLN A 179 14.86 -11.51 10.70
N HIS A 180 16.00 -10.81 10.58
CA HIS A 180 16.32 -9.70 11.47
C HIS A 180 15.37 -8.51 11.24
N MET A 181 14.99 -8.24 9.99
CA MET A 181 14.00 -7.21 9.65
C MET A 181 12.63 -7.53 10.27
N TRP A 182 12.12 -8.75 10.10
CA TRP A 182 10.83 -9.15 10.68
C TRP A 182 10.85 -9.05 12.21
N MET A 183 11.92 -9.48 12.85
CA MET A 183 12.09 -9.37 14.30
C MET A 183 12.21 -7.91 14.75
N ARG A 184 12.95 -7.07 14.03
CA ARG A 184 13.05 -5.63 14.29
C ARG A 184 11.69 -4.94 14.25
N VAL A 185 10.84 -5.27 13.28
CA VAL A 185 9.48 -4.76 13.17
C VAL A 185 8.62 -5.20 14.37
N ALA A 186 8.64 -6.48 14.71
CA ALA A 186 7.88 -7.01 15.82
C ALA A 186 8.31 -6.40 17.18
N LEU A 187 9.62 -6.23 17.39
CA LEU A 187 10.18 -5.60 18.59
C LEU A 187 9.86 -4.11 18.67
N GLU A 188 9.86 -3.38 17.52
CA GLU A 188 9.46 -1.97 17.50
C GLU A 188 8.01 -1.80 17.94
N ILE A 189 7.12 -2.66 17.45
CA ILE A 189 5.68 -2.56 17.73
C ILE A 189 5.36 -2.95 19.17
N HIS A 190 5.89 -4.07 19.66
CA HIS A 190 5.48 -4.67 20.94
C HIS A 190 6.46 -4.44 22.10
N GLY A 191 7.69 -4.00 21.81
CA GLY A 191 8.70 -3.70 22.82
C GLY A 191 9.01 -4.90 23.72
N SER A 192 8.79 -4.75 25.02
CA SER A 192 9.07 -5.80 26.03
C SER A 192 7.99 -6.90 26.14
N ASP A 193 6.89 -6.77 25.41
CA ASP A 193 5.85 -7.81 25.34
C ASP A 193 6.29 -8.92 24.37
N LEU A 194 7.16 -9.81 24.88
CA LEU A 194 7.81 -10.83 24.07
C LEU A 194 6.84 -11.89 23.52
N ASP A 195 5.67 -12.07 24.13
CA ASP A 195 4.64 -12.99 23.63
C ASP A 195 4.01 -12.45 22.34
N ASN A 196 3.65 -11.17 22.32
CA ASN A 196 3.15 -10.53 21.11
C ASN A 196 4.26 -10.30 20.07
N VAL A 197 5.51 -10.06 20.48
CA VAL A 197 6.67 -10.07 19.58
C VAL A 197 6.76 -11.40 18.84
N LYS A 198 6.70 -12.53 19.57
CA LYS A 198 6.79 -13.87 18.96
C LYS A 198 5.65 -14.15 18.00
N LYS A 199 4.40 -13.86 18.39
CA LYS A 199 3.22 -14.04 17.52
C LYS A 199 3.34 -13.23 16.24
N THR A 200 3.67 -11.95 16.36
CA THR A 200 3.82 -11.03 15.20
C THR A 200 4.98 -11.45 14.30
N TYR A 201 6.15 -11.79 14.89
CA TYR A 201 7.29 -12.32 14.16
C TYR A 201 6.94 -13.60 13.38
N ASP A 202 6.27 -14.55 14.02
CA ASP A 202 5.90 -15.81 13.36
C ASP A 202 5.00 -15.58 12.15
N LEU A 203 4.03 -14.68 12.25
CA LEU A 203 3.13 -14.38 11.13
C LEU A 203 3.85 -13.63 10.00
N LEU A 204 4.70 -12.64 10.33
CA LEU A 204 5.49 -11.89 9.34
C LEU A 204 6.49 -12.79 8.63
N SER A 205 7.27 -13.58 9.40
CA SER A 205 8.33 -14.42 8.87
C SER A 205 7.84 -15.64 8.08
N ASN A 206 6.61 -16.11 8.35
CA ASN A 206 5.90 -17.11 7.55
C ASN A 206 5.17 -16.52 6.33
N LEU A 207 5.33 -15.22 6.07
CA LEU A 207 4.71 -14.51 4.96
C LEU A 207 3.18 -14.60 4.98
N THR A 208 2.56 -14.57 6.19
CA THR A 208 1.10 -14.66 6.36
C THR A 208 0.44 -13.29 6.25
N TYR A 209 1.09 -12.24 6.76
CA TYR A 209 0.73 -10.86 6.52
C TYR A 209 2.00 -9.99 6.55
N THR A 210 1.89 -8.73 6.16
CA THR A 210 2.96 -7.77 6.28
C THR A 210 2.43 -6.37 6.60
N HIS A 211 3.25 -5.57 7.25
CA HIS A 211 2.99 -4.14 7.42
C HIS A 211 3.34 -3.36 6.15
N ALA A 212 2.87 -2.12 6.09
CA ALA A 212 3.18 -1.18 5.04
C ALA A 212 4.69 -0.88 4.93
N THR A 213 5.10 -0.44 3.76
CA THR A 213 6.49 -0.13 3.44
C THR A 213 7.18 0.79 4.46
N PRO A 214 6.60 1.92 4.92
CA PRO A 214 7.26 2.76 5.94
C PRO A 214 7.51 2.02 7.24
N THR A 215 6.59 1.15 7.67
CA THR A 215 6.79 0.32 8.86
C THR A 215 7.98 -0.61 8.69
N LEU A 216 8.12 -1.28 7.54
CA LEU A 216 9.19 -2.26 7.32
C LEU A 216 10.59 -1.63 7.35
N PHE A 217 10.80 -0.47 6.74
CA PHE A 217 12.14 0.10 6.69
C PHE A 217 12.46 1.15 7.77
N ASN A 218 11.46 1.72 8.47
CA ASN A 218 11.70 2.72 9.52
C ASN A 218 11.62 2.15 10.95
N SER A 219 11.03 0.94 11.15
CA SER A 219 11.01 0.33 12.47
C SER A 219 12.40 0.24 13.08
N GLY A 220 12.53 0.60 14.34
CA GLY A 220 13.78 0.56 15.11
C GLY A 220 14.78 1.67 14.80
N THR A 221 14.52 2.54 13.83
CA THR A 221 15.40 3.67 13.52
C THR A 221 15.26 4.79 14.54
N GLN A 222 16.11 5.82 14.45
CA GLN A 222 16.11 6.95 15.38
C GLN A 222 14.77 7.72 15.43
N ARG A 223 14.04 7.74 14.32
CA ARG A 223 12.72 8.37 14.20
C ARG A 223 11.81 7.45 13.41
N PRO A 224 11.17 6.48 14.08
CA PRO A 224 10.37 5.46 13.41
C PRO A 224 9.03 6.04 12.95
N GLN A 225 9.03 6.75 11.82
CA GLN A 225 7.79 7.11 11.14
C GLN A 225 7.26 5.88 10.39
N LEU A 226 6.17 5.30 10.87
CA LEU A 226 5.65 3.98 10.48
C LEU A 226 4.38 4.07 9.65
N SER A 227 3.76 5.26 9.57
CA SER A 227 2.48 5.48 8.89
C SER A 227 2.67 5.71 7.39
N SER A 228 1.72 5.26 6.58
CA SER A 228 1.77 5.34 5.13
C SER A 228 1.03 6.52 4.54
N CYS A 229 -0.14 6.84 5.08
CA CYS A 229 -1.12 7.72 4.46
C CYS A 229 -1.45 8.91 5.34
N PHE A 230 -1.50 10.09 4.73
CA PHE A 230 -1.79 11.35 5.38
C PHE A 230 -2.81 12.14 4.55
N LEU A 231 -3.88 12.62 5.21
CA LEU A 231 -4.91 13.46 4.58
C LEU A 231 -4.88 14.84 5.21
N LEU A 232 -4.64 15.84 4.39
CA LEU A 232 -4.49 17.23 4.80
C LEU A 232 -5.60 18.10 4.23
N GLU A 233 -6.06 19.03 5.03
CA GLU A 233 -6.81 20.20 4.57
C GLU A 233 -5.86 21.34 4.24
N MET A 234 -6.12 22.09 3.16
CA MET A 234 -5.50 23.39 2.95
C MET A 234 -5.94 24.30 4.09
N VAL A 235 -4.97 24.77 4.90
CA VAL A 235 -5.26 25.43 6.18
C VAL A 235 -6.17 26.64 6.00
N ASP A 236 -5.83 27.51 5.02
CA ASP A 236 -6.56 28.74 4.76
C ASP A 236 -6.27 29.25 3.34
N ASP A 237 -7.18 30.06 2.77
CA ASP A 237 -7.03 30.76 1.50
C ASP A 237 -6.22 32.07 1.69
N SER A 238 -5.02 31.92 2.22
CA SER A 238 -4.02 32.98 2.44
C SER A 238 -2.61 32.49 2.11
N ILE A 239 -1.67 33.43 1.92
CA ILE A 239 -0.27 33.04 1.70
C ILE A 239 0.27 32.24 2.87
N ASP A 240 -0.01 32.66 4.11
CA ASP A 240 0.44 31.94 5.30
C ASP A 240 -0.17 30.52 5.34
N GLY A 241 -1.48 30.36 5.15
CA GLY A 241 -2.15 29.05 5.15
C GLY A 241 -1.66 28.12 4.04
N ILE A 242 -1.45 28.64 2.82
CA ILE A 242 -0.93 27.86 1.68
C ILE A 242 0.51 27.38 1.95
N TYR A 243 1.40 28.26 2.41
CA TYR A 243 2.80 27.92 2.66
C TYR A 243 2.98 27.07 3.93
N ASP A 244 2.15 27.25 4.95
CA ASP A 244 2.13 26.35 6.11
C ASP A 244 1.71 24.92 5.69
N THR A 245 0.68 24.80 4.85
CA THR A 245 0.28 23.49 4.28
C THR A 245 1.39 22.88 3.42
N LEU A 246 2.07 23.68 2.58
CA LEU A 246 3.21 23.22 1.78
C LEU A 246 4.35 22.71 2.66
N LYS A 247 4.66 23.41 3.75
CA LYS A 247 5.66 22.99 4.73
C LYS A 247 5.29 21.68 5.41
N GLU A 248 4.03 21.51 5.79
CA GLU A 248 3.53 20.25 6.36
C GLU A 248 3.66 19.10 5.35
N CYS A 249 3.28 19.32 4.08
CA CYS A 249 3.48 18.33 3.01
C CYS A 249 4.97 17.95 2.85
N ALA A 250 5.87 18.93 2.86
CA ALA A 250 7.31 18.65 2.77
C ALA A 250 7.83 17.85 3.97
N GLN A 251 7.37 18.17 5.19
CA GLN A 251 7.74 17.43 6.40
C GLN A 251 7.25 15.98 6.36
N ILE A 252 6.02 15.73 5.94
CA ILE A 252 5.45 14.39 5.81
C ILE A 252 6.18 13.60 4.72
N SER A 253 6.41 14.21 3.54
CA SER A 253 7.13 13.58 2.43
C SER A 253 8.53 13.15 2.82
N LYS A 254 9.29 14.00 3.52
CA LYS A 254 10.63 13.67 4.05
C LYS A 254 10.65 12.35 4.82
N TRP A 255 9.59 12.01 5.53
CA TRP A 255 9.46 10.81 6.35
C TRP A 255 8.71 9.67 5.67
N ALA A 256 8.62 9.70 4.33
CA ALA A 256 8.02 8.66 3.50
C ALA A 256 6.49 8.51 3.61
N GLY A 257 5.78 9.60 3.97
CA GLY A 257 4.32 9.64 3.95
C GLY A 257 3.75 9.98 2.58
N GLY A 258 2.76 9.23 2.10
CA GLY A 258 1.93 9.56 0.94
C GLY A 258 0.84 10.56 1.32
N ILE A 259 0.58 11.57 0.47
CA ILE A 259 -0.27 12.72 0.81
C ILE A 259 -1.51 12.78 -0.07
N GLY A 260 -2.70 12.92 0.57
CA GLY A 260 -3.92 13.43 -0.04
C GLY A 260 -4.20 14.82 0.50
N LEU A 261 -4.29 15.82 -0.39
CA LEU A 261 -4.54 17.20 -0.04
C LEU A 261 -5.80 17.72 -0.73
N HIS A 262 -6.78 18.19 0.00
CA HIS A 262 -7.92 18.88 -0.59
C HIS A 262 -7.73 20.40 -0.57
N ILE A 263 -8.14 21.04 -1.67
CA ILE A 263 -7.95 22.46 -1.93
C ILE A 263 -9.25 23.17 -2.29
N HIS A 264 -10.39 22.64 -1.85
CA HIS A 264 -11.72 23.15 -2.20
C HIS A 264 -11.96 24.59 -1.77
N ASN A 265 -11.26 25.05 -0.72
CA ASN A 265 -11.39 26.35 -0.10
C ASN A 265 -10.51 27.45 -0.75
N ILE A 266 -9.66 27.12 -1.73
CA ILE A 266 -8.78 28.11 -2.41
C ILE A 266 -9.55 28.82 -3.51
N ARG A 267 -9.50 30.18 -3.51
CA ARG A 267 -10.17 31.01 -4.51
C ARG A 267 -9.70 30.72 -5.94
N GLY A 268 -10.65 30.79 -6.87
CA GLY A 268 -10.37 30.56 -8.29
C GLY A 268 -9.77 31.76 -9.02
N THR A 269 -9.42 31.52 -10.27
CA THR A 269 -8.84 32.51 -11.20
C THR A 269 -9.75 33.73 -11.34
N GLY A 270 -9.16 34.94 -11.31
CA GLY A 270 -9.86 36.21 -11.48
C GLY A 270 -10.63 36.72 -10.24
N SER A 271 -10.60 35.97 -9.13
CA SER A 271 -11.21 36.39 -7.87
C SER A 271 -10.45 37.56 -7.22
N SER A 272 -11.14 38.50 -6.60
CA SER A 272 -10.55 39.69 -6.00
C SER A 272 -9.64 39.34 -4.82
N ILE A 273 -8.46 39.98 -4.74
CA ILE A 273 -7.55 39.92 -3.60
C ILE A 273 -7.76 41.16 -2.73
N ARG A 274 -8.25 40.98 -1.51
CA ARG A 274 -8.45 42.06 -0.55
C ARG A 274 -7.13 42.70 -0.19
N GLY A 275 -7.10 44.03 -0.13
CA GLY A 275 -5.95 44.85 0.29
C GLY A 275 -4.96 45.21 -0.82
N THR A 276 -4.98 44.55 -1.98
CA THR A 276 -4.07 44.86 -3.11
C THR A 276 -4.80 45.40 -4.35
N ASN A 277 -6.13 45.35 -4.39
CA ASN A 277 -6.96 45.60 -5.59
C ASN A 277 -6.59 44.73 -6.81
N GLY A 278 -5.87 43.63 -6.58
CA GLY A 278 -5.48 42.67 -7.59
C GLY A 278 -6.47 41.49 -7.73
N THR A 279 -6.19 40.61 -8.66
CA THR A 279 -6.97 39.42 -8.90
C THR A 279 -6.10 38.16 -8.73
N SER A 280 -6.69 37.06 -8.26
CA SER A 280 -6.05 35.77 -8.09
C SER A 280 -5.71 35.13 -9.44
N ASN A 281 -4.54 34.52 -9.54
CA ASN A 281 -4.14 33.69 -10.68
C ASN A 281 -4.73 32.25 -10.58
N GLY A 282 -5.53 31.95 -9.55
CA GLY A 282 -6.16 30.65 -9.33
C GLY A 282 -5.25 29.56 -8.79
N ILE A 283 -5.74 28.32 -8.87
CA ILE A 283 -5.11 27.16 -8.23
C ILE A 283 -3.85 26.65 -8.97
N ILE A 284 -3.73 26.81 -10.28
CA ILE A 284 -2.66 26.16 -11.05
C ILE A 284 -1.27 26.71 -10.70
N PRO A 285 -1.02 28.04 -10.64
CA PRO A 285 0.28 28.55 -10.20
C PRO A 285 0.66 28.11 -8.78
N MET A 286 -0.30 28.00 -7.86
CA MET A 286 -0.10 27.42 -6.53
C MET A 286 0.34 25.96 -6.64
N LEU A 287 -0.37 25.13 -7.41
CA LEU A 287 -0.07 23.71 -7.59
C LEU A 287 1.29 23.47 -8.20
N ARG A 288 1.83 24.38 -9.03
CA ARG A 288 3.20 24.27 -9.54
C ARG A 288 4.26 24.36 -8.42
N VAL A 289 3.99 25.12 -7.37
CA VAL A 289 4.88 25.17 -6.20
C VAL A 289 4.85 23.84 -5.45
N PHE A 290 3.64 23.25 -5.26
CA PHE A 290 3.49 21.91 -4.67
C PHE A 290 4.15 20.84 -5.54
N ASN A 291 4.02 20.92 -6.86
CA ASN A 291 4.68 20.02 -7.82
C ASN A 291 6.20 20.06 -7.69
N SER A 292 6.79 21.25 -7.65
CA SER A 292 8.22 21.41 -7.47
C SER A 292 8.70 20.91 -6.10
N THR A 293 7.89 21.10 -5.05
CA THR A 293 8.19 20.59 -3.71
C THR A 293 8.11 19.06 -3.66
N ALA A 294 7.13 18.42 -4.30
CA ALA A 294 7.04 16.97 -4.39
C ALA A 294 8.29 16.35 -5.08
N ARG A 295 8.80 17.01 -6.11
CA ARG A 295 10.04 16.59 -6.79
C ARG A 295 11.30 16.83 -5.95
N TYR A 296 11.34 17.93 -5.18
CA TYR A 296 12.52 18.29 -4.37
C TYR A 296 12.63 17.44 -3.11
N VAL A 297 11.53 17.18 -2.42
CA VAL A 297 11.53 16.47 -1.14
C VAL A 297 11.25 14.99 -1.38
N ASP A 298 12.32 14.25 -1.63
CA ASP A 298 12.25 12.79 -1.77
C ASP A 298 11.80 12.11 -0.47
N GLN A 299 11.05 11.04 -0.62
CA GLN A 299 10.66 10.21 0.51
C GLN A 299 11.83 9.36 1.02
N GLY A 300 12.06 9.47 2.34
CA GLY A 300 13.04 8.65 3.03
C GLY A 300 14.48 8.81 2.51
N GLY A 301 14.85 9.98 1.96
CA GLY A 301 16.20 10.25 1.51
C GLY A 301 16.59 9.51 0.21
N GLY A 302 15.80 9.63 -0.83
CA GLY A 302 16.06 9.06 -2.15
C GLY A 302 15.55 7.62 -2.33
N LYS A 303 14.76 7.09 -1.38
CA LYS A 303 14.16 5.76 -1.50
C LYS A 303 12.96 5.77 -2.46
N ARG A 304 12.20 6.87 -2.52
CA ARG A 304 11.04 7.11 -3.38
C ARG A 304 10.87 8.59 -3.68
N ASN A 305 10.22 8.93 -4.81
CA ASN A 305 9.84 10.31 -5.11
C ASN A 305 8.67 10.75 -4.23
N GLY A 306 8.63 12.04 -3.85
CA GLY A 306 7.49 12.63 -3.16
C GLY A 306 6.24 12.58 -4.03
N SER A 307 5.07 12.23 -3.47
CA SER A 307 3.83 12.13 -4.24
C SER A 307 2.66 12.70 -3.47
N PHE A 308 1.96 13.63 -4.12
CA PHE A 308 0.80 14.32 -3.57
C PHE A 308 -0.39 14.13 -4.52
N SER A 309 -1.50 13.66 -3.99
CA SER A 309 -2.79 13.70 -4.69
C SER A 309 -3.59 14.91 -4.25
N ILE A 310 -4.10 15.63 -5.23
CA ILE A 310 -4.86 16.87 -5.04
C ILE A 310 -6.32 16.58 -5.29
N TYR A 311 -7.17 16.91 -4.33
CA TYR A 311 -8.61 16.70 -4.37
C TYR A 311 -9.36 18.00 -4.61
N LEU A 312 -10.26 18.01 -5.60
CA LEU A 312 -11.11 19.14 -5.94
C LEU A 312 -12.55 18.67 -6.17
N GLU A 313 -13.51 19.48 -5.74
CA GLU A 313 -14.94 19.25 -6.06
C GLU A 313 -15.32 19.87 -7.42
N PRO A 314 -16.23 19.25 -8.21
CA PRO A 314 -16.59 19.71 -9.55
C PRO A 314 -17.28 21.08 -9.62
N TRP A 315 -17.76 21.64 -8.52
CA TRP A 315 -18.36 22.97 -8.48
C TRP A 315 -17.31 24.11 -8.42
N HIS A 316 -16.03 23.79 -8.21
CA HIS A 316 -14.98 24.82 -8.10
C HIS A 316 -14.74 25.51 -9.45
N LEU A 317 -14.55 26.84 -9.41
CA LEU A 317 -14.39 27.68 -10.61
C LEU A 317 -13.28 27.18 -11.56
N ASP A 318 -12.17 26.73 -11.01
CA ASP A 318 -10.99 26.30 -11.77
C ASP A 318 -10.98 24.80 -12.12
N VAL A 319 -12.11 24.10 -11.99
CA VAL A 319 -12.15 22.65 -12.22
C VAL A 319 -11.71 22.27 -13.65
N GLU A 320 -12.02 23.09 -14.66
CA GLU A 320 -11.59 22.82 -16.04
C GLU A 320 -10.07 22.93 -16.20
N LEU A 321 -9.44 23.92 -15.54
CA LEU A 321 -7.97 24.08 -15.52
C LEU A 321 -7.30 22.93 -14.76
N PHE A 322 -7.93 22.49 -13.66
CA PHE A 322 -7.47 21.33 -12.89
C PHE A 322 -7.42 20.06 -13.74
N LEU A 323 -8.42 19.81 -14.59
CA LEU A 323 -8.47 18.67 -15.50
C LEU A 323 -7.40 18.72 -16.60
N GLU A 324 -6.91 19.92 -16.95
CA GLU A 324 -5.86 20.12 -17.96
C GLU A 324 -4.44 20.02 -17.35
N ALA A 325 -4.28 20.12 -16.04
CA ALA A 325 -2.99 20.32 -15.39
C ALA A 325 -1.98 19.14 -15.59
N ARG A 326 -2.46 17.93 -15.88
CA ARG A 326 -1.62 16.74 -16.12
C ARG A 326 -1.49 16.35 -17.59
N LYS A 327 -2.31 16.91 -18.48
CA LYS A 327 -2.26 16.55 -19.91
C LYS A 327 -0.90 16.88 -20.55
N ASN A 328 -0.51 16.09 -21.55
CA ASN A 328 0.80 16.20 -22.20
C ASN A 328 0.91 17.36 -23.20
N HIS A 329 -0.19 18.01 -23.55
CA HIS A 329 -0.25 19.13 -24.49
C HIS A 329 -0.76 20.40 -23.80
N GLY A 330 -0.52 21.56 -24.44
CA GLY A 330 -0.98 22.87 -24.00
C GLY A 330 0.14 23.68 -23.37
N ASP A 331 -0.22 24.82 -22.74
CA ASP A 331 0.73 25.73 -22.12
C ASP A 331 1.41 25.13 -20.89
N GLU A 332 2.74 25.02 -20.88
CA GLU A 332 3.55 24.47 -19.79
C GLU A 332 3.38 25.26 -18.49
N GLU A 333 3.10 26.56 -18.56
CA GLU A 333 2.84 27.39 -17.36
C GLU A 333 1.55 26.97 -16.64
N MET A 334 0.68 26.23 -17.31
CA MET A 334 -0.59 25.71 -16.80
C MET A 334 -0.50 24.22 -16.44
N LYS A 335 0.72 23.65 -16.26
CA LYS A 335 0.93 22.23 -15.97
C LYS A 335 1.60 22.02 -14.60
N ALA A 336 1.17 20.91 -13.94
CA ALA A 336 1.77 20.39 -12.71
C ALA A 336 1.67 18.85 -12.75
N ARG A 337 2.46 18.21 -13.63
CA ARG A 337 2.29 16.80 -14.06
C ARG A 337 2.72 15.77 -13.03
N ASP A 338 3.61 16.13 -12.09
CA ASP A 338 4.10 15.20 -11.06
C ASP A 338 3.10 15.06 -9.89
N LEU A 339 2.04 15.88 -9.87
CA LEU A 339 0.94 15.73 -8.93
C LEU A 339 -0.12 14.75 -9.49
N PHE A 340 -0.82 14.09 -8.58
CA PHE A 340 -1.97 13.25 -8.91
C PHE A 340 -3.27 14.02 -8.66
N TYR A 341 -4.26 13.81 -9.50
CA TYR A 341 -5.50 14.59 -9.49
C TYR A 341 -6.70 13.70 -9.17
N ALA A 342 -7.57 14.15 -8.29
CA ALA A 342 -8.76 13.45 -7.84
C ALA A 342 -9.97 14.37 -7.78
N LEU A 343 -11.14 13.87 -8.14
CA LEU A 343 -12.42 14.57 -7.98
C LEU A 343 -13.21 13.97 -6.81
N TRP A 344 -13.69 14.86 -5.95
CA TRP A 344 -14.58 14.56 -4.84
C TRP A 344 -16.00 14.95 -5.23
N ILE A 345 -16.80 13.96 -5.66
CA ILE A 345 -18.01 14.16 -6.48
C ILE A 345 -19.26 13.98 -5.64
N SER A 346 -20.12 15.01 -5.60
CA SER A 346 -21.44 14.93 -4.97
C SER A 346 -22.43 14.13 -5.83
N ASP A 347 -23.41 13.49 -5.18
CA ASP A 347 -24.52 12.82 -5.85
C ASP A 347 -25.29 13.79 -6.76
N TYR A 348 -25.47 15.04 -6.32
CA TYR A 348 -26.15 16.06 -7.09
C TYR A 348 -25.47 16.37 -8.43
N PHE A 349 -24.12 16.35 -8.49
CA PHE A 349 -23.42 16.48 -9.77
C PHE A 349 -23.74 15.30 -10.71
N MET A 350 -23.72 14.09 -10.18
CA MET A 350 -24.06 12.87 -10.96
C MET A 350 -25.50 12.94 -11.48
N GLU A 351 -26.44 13.42 -10.69
CA GLU A 351 -27.83 13.63 -11.08
C GLU A 351 -27.95 14.68 -12.20
N CYS A 352 -27.23 15.82 -12.08
CA CYS A 352 -27.19 16.85 -13.12
C CYS A 352 -26.59 16.33 -14.44
N VAL A 353 -25.53 15.52 -14.38
CA VAL A 353 -24.97 14.85 -15.58
C VAL A 353 -26.01 13.91 -16.21
N ASN A 354 -26.71 13.11 -15.39
CA ASN A 354 -27.71 12.16 -15.88
C ASN A 354 -28.89 12.88 -16.57
N SER A 355 -29.37 13.96 -15.99
CA SER A 355 -30.48 14.77 -16.52
C SER A 355 -30.09 15.77 -17.60
N ASN A 356 -28.78 15.90 -17.90
CA ASN A 356 -28.22 16.95 -18.76
C ASN A 356 -28.60 18.36 -18.30
N GLY A 357 -28.57 18.57 -16.99
CA GLY A 357 -28.90 19.83 -16.36
C GLY A 357 -27.79 20.87 -16.41
N ASP A 358 -28.13 22.08 -16.02
CA ASP A 358 -27.16 23.14 -15.80
C ASP A 358 -26.27 22.84 -14.57
N TRP A 359 -25.01 23.21 -14.67
CA TRP A 359 -24.06 23.14 -13.56
C TRP A 359 -23.37 24.51 -13.39
N TYR A 360 -23.23 24.94 -12.17
CA TYR A 360 -22.69 26.25 -11.85
C TYR A 360 -21.37 26.13 -11.14
N LEU A 361 -20.37 26.90 -11.56
CA LEU A 361 -19.05 26.95 -10.97
C LEU A 361 -18.92 28.18 -10.07
N PHE A 362 -18.42 27.93 -8.86
CA PHE A 362 -18.28 28.91 -7.82
C PHE A 362 -16.84 29.16 -7.41
N CYS A 363 -16.53 30.40 -7.05
CA CYS A 363 -15.34 30.67 -6.25
C CYS A 363 -15.70 30.48 -4.76
N PRO A 364 -14.89 29.71 -4.00
CA PRO A 364 -15.16 29.46 -2.57
C PRO A 364 -15.28 30.75 -1.73
N ASP A 365 -14.56 31.80 -2.11
CA ASP A 365 -14.65 33.13 -1.46
C ASP A 365 -16.06 33.74 -1.52
N LYS A 366 -16.82 33.49 -2.62
CA LYS A 366 -18.18 33.96 -2.80
C LYS A 366 -19.26 32.97 -2.33
N ALA A 367 -18.94 31.69 -2.33
CA ALA A 367 -19.83 30.59 -1.98
C ALA A 367 -19.21 29.70 -0.89
N PRO A 368 -18.96 30.21 0.32
CA PRO A 368 -18.34 29.45 1.40
C PRO A 368 -19.24 28.32 1.88
N GLY A 369 -18.62 27.25 2.41
CA GLY A 369 -19.32 26.14 3.07
C GLY A 369 -19.77 25.01 2.14
N LEU A 370 -19.65 25.12 0.80
CA LEU A 370 -20.04 24.05 -0.12
C LEU A 370 -19.22 22.77 0.10
N SER A 371 -17.97 22.88 0.52
CA SER A 371 -17.15 21.73 0.88
C SER A 371 -17.46 21.14 2.26
N ASP A 372 -18.14 21.91 3.12
CA ASP A 372 -18.38 21.57 4.52
C ASP A 372 -19.68 20.80 4.75
N CYS A 373 -20.45 20.57 3.72
CA CYS A 373 -21.72 19.85 3.75
C CYS A 373 -21.84 18.84 2.60
N TYR A 374 -22.74 17.86 2.74
CA TYR A 374 -23.04 16.85 1.74
C TYR A 374 -24.54 16.50 1.74
N GLY A 375 -25.01 15.69 0.80
CA GLY A 375 -26.40 15.28 0.71
C GLY A 375 -27.35 16.46 0.49
N GLU A 376 -28.50 16.45 1.17
CA GLU A 376 -29.54 17.46 1.03
C GLU A 376 -29.07 18.86 1.46
N GLU A 377 -28.19 18.95 2.46
CA GLU A 377 -27.65 20.24 2.93
C GLU A 377 -26.80 20.89 1.82
N PHE A 378 -25.95 20.08 1.14
CA PHE A 378 -25.19 20.55 -0.01
C PHE A 378 -26.11 21.06 -1.14
N VAL A 379 -27.14 20.29 -1.49
CA VAL A 379 -28.07 20.64 -2.56
C VAL A 379 -28.80 21.95 -2.22
N LYS A 380 -29.26 22.11 -0.99
CA LYS A 380 -29.93 23.32 -0.53
C LYS A 380 -29.01 24.54 -0.62
N LEU A 381 -27.79 24.43 -0.07
CA LEU A 381 -26.82 25.53 -0.07
C LEU A 381 -26.41 25.91 -1.50
N TYR A 382 -26.12 24.88 -2.35
CA TYR A 382 -25.80 25.09 -3.75
C TYR A 382 -26.89 25.83 -4.52
N LYS A 383 -28.15 25.42 -4.38
CA LYS A 383 -29.32 26.10 -5.01
C LYS A 383 -29.51 27.52 -4.51
N THR A 384 -29.35 27.77 -3.21
CA THR A 384 -29.38 29.11 -2.64
C THR A 384 -28.34 30.02 -3.31
N TYR A 385 -27.11 29.54 -3.50
CA TYR A 385 -26.10 30.35 -4.17
C TYR A 385 -26.32 30.52 -5.68
N VAL A 386 -27.03 29.61 -6.33
CA VAL A 386 -27.50 29.81 -7.71
C VAL A 386 -28.58 30.89 -7.78
N GLU A 387 -29.56 30.88 -6.88
CA GLU A 387 -30.62 31.86 -6.78
C GLU A 387 -30.09 33.28 -6.43
N GLU A 388 -29.06 33.35 -5.61
CA GLU A 388 -28.36 34.58 -5.25
C GLU A 388 -27.34 35.04 -6.32
N GLU A 389 -27.25 34.35 -7.46
CA GLU A 389 -26.33 34.65 -8.57
C GLU A 389 -24.82 34.70 -8.16
N LYS A 390 -24.43 33.97 -7.12
CA LYS A 390 -23.03 33.93 -6.63
C LYS A 390 -22.08 33.11 -7.49
N TYR A 391 -22.57 32.42 -8.50
CA TYR A 391 -21.75 31.66 -9.43
C TYR A 391 -20.90 32.56 -10.32
N SER A 392 -19.75 32.09 -10.72
CA SER A 392 -18.86 32.78 -11.65
C SER A 392 -19.01 32.30 -13.10
N LYS A 393 -19.45 31.05 -13.30
CA LYS A 393 -19.64 30.47 -14.63
C LYS A 393 -20.78 29.45 -14.58
N LYS A 394 -21.55 29.41 -15.68
CA LYS A 394 -22.56 28.37 -15.92
C LYS A 394 -22.08 27.45 -17.05
N VAL A 395 -22.19 26.14 -16.90
CA VAL A 395 -21.84 25.12 -17.90
C VAL A 395 -22.94 24.05 -17.95
N GLN A 396 -22.98 23.26 -19.02
CA GLN A 396 -23.79 22.04 -19.00
C GLN A 396 -23.02 20.96 -18.23
N ALA A 397 -23.69 20.27 -17.32
CA ALA A 397 -23.05 19.23 -16.49
C ALA A 397 -22.44 18.13 -17.36
N ARG A 398 -23.06 17.79 -18.48
CA ARG A 398 -22.56 16.78 -19.42
C ARG A 398 -21.31 17.23 -20.16
N ASP A 399 -21.17 18.53 -20.46
CA ASP A 399 -19.95 19.06 -21.10
C ASP A 399 -18.74 18.96 -20.15
N LEU A 400 -18.95 19.30 -18.87
CA LEU A 400 -17.90 19.09 -17.86
C LEU A 400 -17.58 17.61 -17.67
N TRP A 401 -18.59 16.74 -17.68
CA TRP A 401 -18.42 15.30 -17.63
C TRP A 401 -17.55 14.77 -18.76
N LEU A 402 -17.76 15.22 -19.99
CA LEU A 402 -16.93 14.83 -21.14
C LEU A 402 -15.48 15.28 -20.97
N LYS A 403 -15.22 16.48 -20.41
CA LYS A 403 -13.85 16.92 -20.10
C LYS A 403 -13.18 16.06 -19.03
N ILE A 404 -13.92 15.57 -18.05
CA ILE A 404 -13.42 14.60 -17.07
C ILE A 404 -13.00 13.31 -17.77
N MET A 405 -13.85 12.79 -18.67
CA MET A 405 -13.54 11.57 -19.44
C MET A 405 -12.33 11.77 -20.36
N ASP A 406 -12.19 12.93 -21.00
CA ASP A 406 -11.00 13.26 -21.81
C ASP A 406 -9.72 13.19 -20.97
N SER A 407 -9.72 13.81 -19.80
CA SER A 407 -8.58 13.76 -18.90
C SER A 407 -8.24 12.33 -18.48
N GLN A 408 -9.25 11.51 -18.17
CA GLN A 408 -9.03 10.09 -17.81
C GLN A 408 -8.49 9.28 -18.99
N MET A 409 -9.01 9.48 -20.19
CA MET A 409 -8.53 8.78 -21.38
C MET A 409 -7.09 9.14 -21.72
N GLU A 410 -6.65 10.37 -21.46
CA GLU A 410 -5.28 10.78 -21.74
C GLU A 410 -4.30 10.39 -20.66
N THR A 411 -4.65 10.61 -19.39
CA THR A 411 -3.69 10.56 -18.25
C THR A 411 -3.95 9.43 -17.26
N GLY A 412 -5.04 8.67 -17.39
CA GLY A 412 -5.51 7.70 -16.41
C GLY A 412 -6.14 8.33 -15.15
N THR A 413 -6.10 9.67 -15.03
CA THR A 413 -6.65 10.48 -13.93
C THR A 413 -7.63 11.52 -14.47
N PRO A 414 -8.51 12.17 -13.66
CA PRO A 414 -8.56 12.15 -12.21
C PRO A 414 -9.13 10.86 -11.63
N TYR A 415 -8.72 10.53 -10.40
CA TYR A 415 -9.43 9.56 -9.56
C TYR A 415 -10.84 10.08 -9.31
N MET A 416 -11.81 9.20 -9.12
CA MET A 416 -13.19 9.62 -8.89
C MET A 416 -13.74 8.96 -7.62
N LEU A 417 -14.08 9.78 -6.64
CA LEU A 417 -14.63 9.33 -5.37
C LEU A 417 -15.96 10.06 -5.11
N TYR A 418 -16.92 9.34 -4.54
CA TYR A 418 -18.27 9.84 -4.30
C TYR A 418 -18.42 10.39 -2.89
N LYS A 419 -18.51 11.72 -2.78
CA LYS A 419 -18.56 12.48 -1.53
C LYS A 419 -19.66 11.99 -0.59
N ASP A 420 -20.87 11.85 -1.12
CA ASP A 420 -22.05 11.49 -0.32
C ASP A 420 -21.94 10.05 0.18
N HIS A 421 -21.49 9.11 -0.67
CA HIS A 421 -21.28 7.72 -0.29
C HIS A 421 -20.20 7.58 0.78
N ALA A 422 -19.10 8.33 0.65
CA ALA A 422 -17.99 8.30 1.61
C ALA A 422 -18.45 8.83 2.98
N ASN A 423 -19.19 9.94 3.01
CA ASN A 423 -19.67 10.55 4.25
C ASN A 423 -20.81 9.75 4.90
N ASN A 424 -21.82 9.33 4.12
CA ASN A 424 -22.96 8.57 4.64
C ASN A 424 -22.54 7.23 5.26
N LYS A 425 -21.50 6.61 4.74
CA LYS A 425 -21.02 5.27 5.13
C LYS A 425 -19.72 5.30 5.95
N SER A 426 -19.44 6.39 6.65
CA SER A 426 -18.25 6.49 7.52
C SER A 426 -18.62 6.40 8.99
N ASN A 427 -17.79 5.66 9.74
CA ASN A 427 -17.89 5.66 11.21
C ASN A 427 -17.39 6.97 11.83
N GLN A 428 -16.71 7.85 11.06
CA GLN A 428 -16.23 9.14 11.51
C GLN A 428 -17.17 10.32 11.14
N LYS A 429 -18.38 10.05 10.64
CA LYS A 429 -19.32 11.12 10.23
C LYS A 429 -19.77 12.04 11.37
N ASN A 430 -19.63 11.60 12.63
CA ASN A 430 -19.87 12.44 13.82
C ASN A 430 -18.82 13.54 14.03
N LEU A 431 -17.69 13.51 13.32
CA LEU A 431 -16.62 14.50 13.44
C LEU A 431 -16.86 15.71 12.53
N GLY A 432 -17.55 15.52 11.43
CA GLY A 432 -17.77 16.53 10.40
C GLY A 432 -17.73 15.92 9.00
N THR A 433 -17.75 16.78 7.98
CA THR A 433 -17.70 16.36 6.58
C THR A 433 -16.28 15.92 6.19
N ILE A 434 -16.17 14.70 5.67
CA ILE A 434 -14.92 14.18 5.08
C ILE A 434 -14.82 14.75 3.66
N LYS A 435 -13.66 15.35 3.33
CA LYS A 435 -13.48 16.18 2.13
C LYS A 435 -12.52 15.58 1.09
N SER A 436 -11.82 14.50 1.43
CA SER A 436 -10.86 13.84 0.53
C SER A 436 -10.58 12.40 0.94
N SER A 437 -9.72 11.77 0.16
CA SER A 437 -9.05 10.51 0.47
C SER A 437 -7.53 10.71 0.45
N ASN A 438 -6.76 9.62 0.60
CA ASN A 438 -5.31 9.62 0.50
C ASN A 438 -4.83 9.56 -0.96
N LEU A 439 -3.54 9.29 -1.13
CA LEU A 439 -2.89 9.17 -2.45
C LEU A 439 -3.49 8.03 -3.30
N CYS A 440 -3.93 6.92 -2.68
CA CYS A 440 -4.40 5.71 -3.38
C CYS A 440 -5.89 5.40 -3.20
N CYS A 441 -6.67 6.33 -2.68
CA CYS A 441 -8.14 6.29 -2.64
C CYS A 441 -8.77 5.22 -1.74
N GLU A 442 -8.00 4.53 -0.87
CA GLU A 442 -8.52 3.56 0.10
C GLU A 442 -8.81 4.15 1.47
N ILE A 443 -8.20 5.29 1.84
CA ILE A 443 -8.36 5.91 3.15
C ILE A 443 -9.43 6.99 3.07
N VAL A 444 -10.46 6.86 3.89
CA VAL A 444 -11.55 7.84 4.04
C VAL A 444 -11.65 8.19 5.51
N GLU A 445 -10.95 9.25 5.90
CA GLU A 445 -10.81 9.72 7.28
C GLU A 445 -11.09 11.24 7.36
N TYR A 446 -11.59 11.67 8.50
CA TYR A 446 -11.82 13.08 8.78
C TYR A 446 -10.47 13.82 8.94
N SER A 447 -10.37 14.97 8.29
CA SER A 447 -9.27 15.92 8.45
C SER A 447 -9.81 17.34 8.55
N SER A 448 -9.05 18.22 9.18
CA SER A 448 -9.39 19.63 9.35
C SER A 448 -8.12 20.49 9.38
N SER A 449 -8.27 21.80 9.45
CA SER A 449 -7.14 22.74 9.60
C SER A 449 -6.29 22.46 10.85
N THR A 450 -6.82 21.75 11.85
CA THR A 450 -6.14 21.41 13.11
C THR A 450 -5.81 19.92 13.25
N GLU A 451 -6.28 19.08 12.35
CA GLU A 451 -6.10 17.62 12.36
C GLU A 451 -5.74 17.11 10.97
N THR A 452 -4.56 16.50 10.86
CA THR A 452 -4.16 15.76 9.68
C THR A 452 -4.42 14.28 9.92
N ALA A 453 -5.31 13.68 9.13
CA ALA A 453 -5.61 12.25 9.27
C ALA A 453 -4.40 11.38 8.95
N VAL A 454 -4.26 10.29 9.67
CA VAL A 454 -3.11 9.36 9.56
C VAL A 454 -3.60 7.93 9.63
N CYS A 455 -3.27 7.11 8.62
CA CYS A 455 -3.59 5.69 8.64
C CYS A 455 -2.34 4.81 8.65
N ASN A 456 -2.41 3.76 9.47
CA ASN A 456 -1.39 2.71 9.59
C ASN A 456 -1.91 1.44 8.93
N LEU A 457 -1.11 0.85 8.03
CA LEU A 457 -1.57 -0.18 7.11
C LEU A 457 -0.85 -1.51 7.29
N ALA A 458 -1.60 -2.59 7.08
CA ALA A 458 -1.10 -3.95 6.94
C ALA A 458 -1.92 -4.71 5.90
N SER A 459 -1.33 -5.69 5.22
CA SER A 459 -2.01 -6.53 4.24
C SER A 459 -1.82 -8.01 4.52
N ILE A 460 -2.94 -8.77 4.44
CA ILE A 460 -2.99 -10.20 4.72
C ILE A 460 -2.79 -10.98 3.41
N ALA A 461 -1.89 -11.96 3.43
CA ALA A 461 -1.58 -12.83 2.28
C ALA A 461 -2.62 -13.95 2.17
N LEU A 462 -3.70 -13.68 1.47
CA LEU A 462 -4.86 -14.60 1.36
C LEU A 462 -4.54 -16.02 0.89
N PRO A 463 -3.55 -16.27 -0.02
CA PRO A 463 -3.21 -17.63 -0.44
C PRO A 463 -2.77 -18.57 0.69
N LYS A 464 -2.32 -18.04 1.83
CA LYS A 464 -1.92 -18.83 3.01
C LYS A 464 -3.06 -19.50 3.77
N PHE A 465 -4.29 -19.18 3.39
CA PHE A 465 -5.53 -19.68 4.00
C PHE A 465 -6.26 -20.70 3.12
N VAL A 466 -5.72 -21.05 1.95
CA VAL A 466 -6.28 -22.11 1.11
C VAL A 466 -5.59 -23.41 1.41
N ASP A 467 -6.35 -24.41 1.84
CA ASP A 467 -5.82 -25.76 2.00
C ASP A 467 -5.48 -26.37 0.62
N PRO A 468 -4.23 -26.81 0.41
CA PRO A 468 -3.77 -27.26 -0.91
C PRO A 468 -4.39 -28.58 -1.37
N VAL A 469 -4.98 -29.36 -0.46
CA VAL A 469 -5.58 -30.68 -0.76
C VAL A 469 -7.09 -30.55 -0.96
N THR A 470 -7.78 -29.94 0.01
CA THR A 470 -9.23 -29.78 -0.02
C THR A 470 -9.68 -28.60 -0.87
N LYS A 471 -8.77 -27.66 -1.19
CA LYS A 471 -9.04 -26.39 -1.88
C LYS A 471 -10.09 -25.53 -1.17
N GLN A 472 -10.28 -25.73 0.13
CA GLN A 472 -11.16 -24.93 0.96
C GLN A 472 -10.40 -23.75 1.57
N PHE A 473 -11.10 -22.65 1.78
CA PHE A 473 -10.55 -21.46 2.43
C PHE A 473 -10.77 -21.52 3.95
N ASP A 474 -9.72 -21.32 4.74
CA ASP A 474 -9.75 -21.36 6.21
C ASP A 474 -10.07 -19.96 6.77
N TYR A 475 -11.36 -19.71 6.97
CA TYR A 475 -11.85 -18.44 7.52
C TYR A 475 -11.52 -18.26 9.00
N ASP A 476 -11.45 -19.33 9.78
CA ASP A 476 -11.13 -19.26 11.20
C ASP A 476 -9.69 -18.79 11.41
N LYS A 477 -8.77 -19.36 10.65
CA LYS A 477 -7.37 -18.89 10.64
C LYS A 477 -7.23 -17.45 10.15
N LEU A 478 -8.00 -17.06 9.12
CA LEU A 478 -8.04 -15.67 8.64
C LEU A 478 -8.50 -14.73 9.75
N HIS A 479 -9.54 -15.10 10.49
CA HIS A 479 -10.08 -14.35 11.60
C HIS A 479 -9.02 -14.10 12.70
N GLU A 480 -8.31 -15.15 13.14
CA GLU A 480 -7.26 -15.07 14.14
C GLU A 480 -6.08 -14.18 13.69
N VAL A 481 -5.64 -14.33 12.44
CA VAL A 481 -4.57 -13.48 11.87
C VAL A 481 -5.01 -12.02 11.79
N THR A 482 -6.26 -11.77 11.45
CA THR A 482 -6.84 -10.42 11.43
C THR A 482 -6.83 -9.78 12.82
N LYS A 483 -7.18 -10.53 13.87
CA LYS A 483 -7.11 -10.04 15.26
C LYS A 483 -5.69 -9.63 15.63
N GLN A 484 -4.69 -10.45 15.31
CA GLN A 484 -3.28 -10.12 15.62
C GLN A 484 -2.79 -8.92 14.80
N ALA A 485 -3.20 -8.79 13.53
CA ALA A 485 -2.87 -7.62 12.71
C ALA A 485 -3.48 -6.33 13.30
N ALA A 486 -4.74 -6.39 13.76
CA ALA A 486 -5.41 -5.27 14.43
C ALA A 486 -4.70 -4.85 15.73
N ILE A 487 -4.28 -5.82 16.57
CA ILE A 487 -3.49 -5.56 17.79
C ILE A 487 -2.18 -4.85 17.42
N SER A 488 -1.45 -5.35 16.42
CA SER A 488 -0.18 -4.79 15.97
C SER A 488 -0.35 -3.37 15.44
N LEU A 489 -1.35 -3.11 14.60
CA LEU A 489 -1.63 -1.78 14.04
C LEU A 489 -2.08 -0.79 15.12
N ASN A 490 -2.93 -1.22 16.06
CA ASN A 490 -3.33 -0.38 17.17
C ASN A 490 -2.12 0.00 18.06
N LYS A 491 -1.19 -0.94 18.31
CA LYS A 491 0.03 -0.67 19.07
C LYS A 491 1.00 0.23 18.30
N LEU A 492 1.06 0.09 16.98
CA LEU A 492 1.89 0.92 16.10
C LEU A 492 1.56 2.41 16.24
N ILE A 493 0.28 2.78 16.43
CA ILE A 493 -0.14 4.17 16.70
C ILE A 493 0.63 4.76 17.89
N ASP A 494 0.84 3.97 18.95
CA ASP A 494 1.46 4.42 20.19
C ASP A 494 2.98 4.61 20.07
N VAL A 495 3.65 3.87 19.18
CA VAL A 495 5.13 3.89 19.02
C VAL A 495 5.61 4.71 17.81
N ASN A 496 4.69 5.16 16.95
CA ASN A 496 4.97 5.91 15.74
C ASN A 496 5.60 7.28 16.03
N TYR A 497 6.60 7.67 15.24
CA TYR A 497 7.06 9.05 15.18
C TYR A 497 6.15 9.87 14.27
N TYR A 498 5.61 10.97 14.77
CA TYR A 498 4.72 11.85 14.02
C TYR A 498 5.46 13.07 13.46
N PRO A 499 5.36 13.38 12.13
CA PRO A 499 6.04 14.51 11.52
C PRO A 499 5.67 15.87 12.11
N ASN A 500 4.43 16.03 12.55
CA ASN A 500 3.92 17.25 13.18
C ASN A 500 2.81 16.95 14.21
N GLU A 501 2.37 17.94 14.96
CA GLU A 501 1.39 17.79 16.02
C GLU A 501 -0.02 17.50 15.52
N LYS A 502 -0.42 18.01 14.33
CA LYS A 502 -1.74 17.73 13.74
C LYS A 502 -1.92 16.25 13.40
N THR A 503 -0.84 15.62 12.88
CA THR A 503 -0.83 14.18 12.58
C THR A 503 -0.95 13.34 13.85
N ARG A 504 -0.22 13.72 14.89
CA ARG A 504 -0.28 13.03 16.18
C ARG A 504 -1.66 13.17 16.83
N ARG A 505 -2.19 14.40 16.86
CA ARG A 505 -3.49 14.72 17.45
C ARG A 505 -4.59 13.84 16.83
N SER A 506 -4.74 13.88 15.50
CA SER A 506 -5.77 13.10 14.79
C SER A 506 -5.64 11.59 15.06
N ASN A 507 -4.43 11.04 14.94
CA ASN A 507 -4.23 9.60 15.08
C ASN A 507 -4.48 9.10 16.50
N PHE A 508 -4.12 9.88 17.53
CA PHE A 508 -4.42 9.53 18.93
C PHE A 508 -5.90 9.65 19.29
N LEU A 509 -6.60 10.68 18.76
CA LEU A 509 -8.02 10.89 19.05
C LEU A 509 -8.91 9.81 18.43
N HIS A 510 -8.64 9.45 17.17
CA HIS A 510 -9.53 8.61 16.36
C HIS A 510 -9.03 7.19 16.19
N ARG A 511 -7.72 6.96 16.31
CA ARG A 511 -7.04 5.66 16.22
C ARG A 511 -7.47 4.79 15.02
N PRO A 512 -7.54 5.34 13.79
CA PRO A 512 -7.87 4.54 12.62
C PRO A 512 -6.70 3.60 12.28
N ILE A 513 -7.05 2.43 11.76
CA ILE A 513 -6.14 1.45 11.16
C ILE A 513 -6.67 1.02 9.81
N GLY A 514 -5.82 0.43 8.97
CA GLY A 514 -6.21 -0.07 7.66
C GLY A 514 -5.65 -1.46 7.41
N ILE A 515 -6.53 -2.46 7.49
CA ILE A 515 -6.21 -3.84 7.12
C ILE A 515 -6.67 -4.06 5.68
N GLY A 516 -5.75 -4.45 4.82
CA GLY A 516 -6.01 -4.84 3.45
C GLY A 516 -5.62 -6.29 3.18
N VAL A 517 -5.60 -6.64 1.91
CA VAL A 517 -5.31 -8.01 1.45
C VAL A 517 -4.34 -8.00 0.28
N GLN A 518 -3.74 -9.14 -0.01
CA GLN A 518 -3.00 -9.41 -1.24
C GLN A 518 -3.26 -10.85 -1.68
N GLY A 519 -3.21 -11.09 -2.98
CA GLY A 519 -3.36 -12.43 -3.54
C GLY A 519 -4.81 -12.95 -3.64
N LEU A 520 -5.82 -12.08 -3.78
CA LEU A 520 -7.21 -12.56 -3.97
C LEU A 520 -7.34 -13.38 -5.26
N ALA A 521 -6.68 -12.97 -6.36
CA ALA A 521 -6.66 -13.75 -7.59
C ALA A 521 -5.98 -15.10 -7.43
N ASP A 522 -4.90 -15.16 -6.63
CA ASP A 522 -4.21 -16.41 -6.30
C ASP A 522 -5.13 -17.37 -5.53
N VAL A 523 -5.95 -16.85 -4.59
CA VAL A 523 -6.96 -17.66 -3.86
C VAL A 523 -7.91 -18.33 -4.83
N PHE A 524 -8.48 -17.57 -5.77
CA PHE A 524 -9.41 -18.13 -6.74
C PHE A 524 -8.77 -19.22 -7.60
N MET A 525 -7.53 -18.99 -8.04
CA MET A 525 -6.77 -20.00 -8.79
C MET A 525 -6.49 -21.26 -7.97
N LEU A 526 -6.15 -21.11 -6.69
CA LEU A 526 -5.92 -22.26 -5.78
C LEU A 526 -7.19 -23.03 -5.48
N MET A 527 -8.35 -22.36 -5.47
CA MET A 527 -9.67 -22.97 -5.26
C MET A 527 -10.34 -23.46 -6.56
N ASP A 528 -9.63 -23.37 -7.70
CA ASP A 528 -10.16 -23.67 -9.06
C ASP A 528 -11.40 -22.86 -9.45
N LEU A 529 -11.47 -21.61 -9.03
CA LEU A 529 -12.57 -20.69 -9.33
C LEU A 529 -12.14 -19.68 -10.41
N PRO A 530 -12.90 -19.54 -11.52
CA PRO A 530 -12.76 -18.36 -12.38
C PRO A 530 -13.06 -17.08 -11.59
N PHE A 531 -12.31 -16.01 -11.85
CA PHE A 531 -12.35 -14.77 -11.05
C PHE A 531 -13.74 -14.14 -10.94
N THR A 532 -14.55 -14.20 -12.00
CA THR A 532 -15.90 -13.60 -12.04
C THR A 532 -17.03 -14.62 -11.79
N SER A 533 -16.68 -15.84 -11.37
CA SER A 533 -17.66 -16.89 -11.09
C SER A 533 -18.50 -16.59 -9.83
N PRO A 534 -19.71 -17.15 -9.71
CA PRO A 534 -20.52 -17.02 -8.49
C PRO A 534 -19.78 -17.46 -7.23
N GLY A 535 -19.04 -18.57 -7.28
CA GLY A 535 -18.24 -19.05 -6.16
C GLY A 535 -17.13 -18.06 -5.75
N ALA A 536 -16.45 -17.41 -6.72
CA ALA A 536 -15.45 -16.39 -6.43
C ALA A 536 -16.09 -15.14 -5.77
N LYS A 537 -17.28 -14.72 -6.22
CA LYS A 537 -18.03 -13.61 -5.61
C LYS A 537 -18.40 -13.90 -4.15
N GLU A 538 -18.81 -15.13 -3.87
CA GLU A 538 -19.14 -15.58 -2.51
C GLU A 538 -17.90 -15.61 -1.60
N VAL A 539 -16.80 -16.20 -2.05
CA VAL A 539 -15.52 -16.22 -1.33
C VAL A 539 -15.02 -14.81 -1.08
N ASN A 540 -15.08 -13.92 -2.07
CA ASN A 540 -14.73 -12.51 -1.93
C ASN A 540 -15.52 -11.85 -0.79
N LYS A 541 -16.84 -12.04 -0.74
CA LYS A 541 -17.69 -11.50 0.31
C LYS A 541 -17.30 -12.03 1.70
N TYR A 542 -17.15 -13.35 1.84
CA TYR A 542 -16.83 -13.98 3.13
C TYR A 542 -15.45 -13.63 3.67
N ILE A 543 -14.44 -13.44 2.79
CA ILE A 543 -13.11 -12.97 3.19
C ILE A 543 -13.22 -11.60 3.87
N PHE A 544 -13.88 -10.64 3.24
CA PHE A 544 -13.98 -9.29 3.81
C PHE A 544 -14.93 -9.21 5.01
N GLU A 545 -15.97 -10.03 5.06
CA GLU A 545 -16.81 -10.19 6.25
C GLU A 545 -15.99 -10.69 7.44
N THR A 546 -15.15 -11.72 7.22
CA THR A 546 -14.27 -12.29 8.24
C THR A 546 -13.26 -11.25 8.75
N ILE A 547 -12.63 -10.50 7.85
CA ILE A 547 -11.66 -9.45 8.22
C ILE A 547 -12.36 -8.35 9.03
N TYR A 548 -13.54 -7.91 8.61
CA TYR A 548 -14.26 -6.87 9.32
C TYR A 548 -14.72 -7.32 10.70
N HIS A 549 -15.23 -8.54 10.83
CA HIS A 549 -15.61 -9.12 12.13
C HIS A 549 -14.40 -9.24 13.06
N GLY A 550 -13.33 -9.90 12.61
CA GLY A 550 -12.12 -10.11 13.43
C GLY A 550 -11.46 -8.81 13.89
N ALA A 551 -11.44 -7.79 13.02
CA ALA A 551 -10.91 -6.48 13.37
C ALA A 551 -11.79 -5.74 14.40
N LEU A 552 -13.11 -5.79 14.27
CA LEU A 552 -14.06 -5.22 15.23
C LEU A 552 -13.99 -5.91 16.59
N GLU A 553 -14.00 -7.23 16.59
CA GLU A 553 -13.91 -8.03 17.81
C GLU A 553 -12.60 -7.74 18.57
N SER A 554 -11.46 -7.77 17.87
CA SER A 554 -10.15 -7.44 18.46
C SER A 554 -10.12 -6.01 19.03
N SER A 555 -10.73 -5.06 18.33
CA SER A 555 -10.81 -3.67 18.77
C SER A 555 -11.71 -3.49 20.00
N ASN A 556 -12.82 -4.25 20.07
CA ASN A 556 -13.70 -4.29 21.25
C ASN A 556 -13.00 -4.94 22.45
N GLU A 557 -12.38 -6.10 22.26
CA GLU A 557 -11.57 -6.78 23.32
C GLU A 557 -10.47 -5.87 23.85
N THR A 558 -9.79 -5.13 22.99
CA THR A 558 -8.77 -4.16 23.37
C THR A 558 -9.36 -3.03 24.21
N ALA A 559 -10.53 -2.51 23.84
CA ALA A 559 -11.21 -1.46 24.62
C ALA A 559 -11.61 -1.99 26.03
N ILE A 560 -12.16 -3.20 26.10
CA ILE A 560 -12.53 -3.85 27.37
C ILE A 560 -11.30 -4.03 28.26
N ALA A 561 -10.21 -4.57 27.74
CA ALA A 561 -8.98 -4.82 28.50
C ALA A 561 -8.32 -3.52 29.00
N ARG A 562 -8.39 -2.43 28.26
CA ARG A 562 -7.82 -1.13 28.65
C ARG A 562 -8.65 -0.37 29.66
N LYS A 563 -9.97 -0.56 29.70
CA LYS A 563 -10.92 0.22 30.48
C LYS A 563 -10.52 0.41 31.96
N PRO A 564 -10.16 -0.64 32.72
CA PRO A 564 -9.80 -0.48 34.13
C PRO A 564 -8.56 0.40 34.35
N HIS A 565 -7.57 0.29 33.46
CA HIS A 565 -6.36 1.11 33.49
C HIS A 565 -6.69 2.58 33.20
N MET A 566 -7.46 2.86 32.17
CA MET A 566 -7.82 4.21 31.78
C MET A 566 -8.73 4.90 32.79
N GLN A 567 -9.61 4.16 33.46
CA GLN A 567 -10.44 4.69 34.54
C GLN A 567 -9.57 5.18 35.72
N ARG A 568 -8.52 4.45 36.07
CA ARG A 568 -7.56 4.89 37.09
C ARG A 568 -6.82 6.15 36.65
N VAL A 569 -6.27 6.17 35.42
CA VAL A 569 -5.55 7.32 34.89
C VAL A 569 -6.41 8.57 34.87
N ILE A 570 -7.69 8.47 34.43
CA ILE A 570 -8.64 9.59 34.43
C ILE A 570 -8.95 10.08 35.84
N SER A 571 -9.11 9.19 36.81
CA SER A 571 -9.33 9.54 38.20
C SER A 571 -8.14 10.27 38.80
N GLU A 572 -6.93 9.69 38.69
CA GLU A 572 -5.68 10.29 39.19
C GLU A 572 -5.44 11.67 38.56
N TYR A 573 -5.74 11.84 37.25
CA TYR A 573 -5.62 13.14 36.61
C TYR A 573 -6.62 14.17 37.14
N LYS A 574 -7.88 13.80 37.32
CA LYS A 574 -8.91 14.68 37.92
C LYS A 574 -8.53 15.13 39.33
N ASP A 575 -8.01 14.20 40.12
CA ASP A 575 -7.56 14.49 41.49
C ASP A 575 -6.35 15.45 41.49
N THR A 576 -5.41 15.27 40.55
CA THR A 576 -4.20 16.10 40.45
C THR A 576 -4.52 17.51 39.93
N VAL A 577 -5.43 17.67 38.98
CA VAL A 577 -5.86 18.96 38.45
C VAL A 577 -6.73 19.74 39.45
N GLY A 578 -7.54 19.03 40.26
CA GLY A 578 -8.32 19.59 41.32
C GLY A 578 -7.49 20.14 42.49
N MET A 579 -6.25 19.68 42.67
CA MET A 579 -5.36 20.06 43.80
C MET A 579 -4.37 21.18 43.48
N ASN A 580 -4.41 21.85 42.31
CA ASN A 580 -3.46 22.91 41.91
C ASN A 580 -1.97 22.51 42.02
N SER A 581 -1.64 21.23 42.07
CA SER A 581 -0.28 20.70 42.11
C SER A 581 0.20 20.35 40.71
N GLY A 582 1.39 20.79 40.36
CA GLY A 582 1.98 20.53 39.02
C GLY A 582 1.90 19.06 38.66
N LEU A 583 1.38 18.80 37.46
CA LEU A 583 1.27 17.46 36.87
C LEU A 583 2.59 16.70 37.00
N ASN A 584 2.64 15.69 37.85
CA ASN A 584 3.60 14.63 37.70
C ASN A 584 3.13 13.77 36.50
N GLY A 585 3.53 14.21 35.29
CA GLY A 585 3.10 13.60 34.04
C GLY A 585 3.49 12.15 33.83
N HIS A 586 4.29 11.56 34.72
CA HIS A 586 4.79 10.20 34.56
C HIS A 586 3.68 9.14 34.48
N ASN A 587 2.60 9.24 35.24
CA ASN A 587 1.56 8.20 35.25
C ASN A 587 0.62 8.23 34.05
N VAL A 588 0.47 9.39 33.41
CA VAL A 588 -0.30 9.53 32.15
C VAL A 588 0.59 9.24 30.95
N VAL A 589 1.88 9.59 31.06
CA VAL A 589 2.91 9.45 30.01
C VAL A 589 3.29 7.99 29.76
N ASP A 590 3.34 7.14 30.80
CA ASP A 590 3.61 5.70 30.62
C ASP A 590 2.59 4.99 29.72
N THR A 591 1.37 5.53 29.63
CA THR A 591 0.34 5.00 28.74
C THR A 591 0.59 5.36 27.28
N PHE A 592 1.31 6.48 27.01
CA PHE A 592 1.48 7.05 25.68
C PHE A 592 2.94 7.19 25.23
N ARG A 593 3.93 6.83 26.06
CA ARG A 593 5.39 7.03 25.78
C ARG A 593 5.76 8.47 25.37
N PHE A 594 5.31 9.47 26.13
CA PHE A 594 5.71 10.85 25.90
C PHE A 594 6.99 11.20 26.68
N ASN A 595 7.91 11.93 26.05
CA ASN A 595 9.02 12.58 26.74
C ASN A 595 8.52 13.83 27.49
N ASP A 596 9.15 14.19 28.62
CA ASP A 596 8.76 15.33 29.48
C ASP A 596 8.57 16.66 28.73
N SER A 597 9.31 16.88 27.63
CA SER A 597 9.18 18.05 26.76
C SER A 597 7.87 18.10 25.93
N HIS A 598 7.08 17.02 25.92
CA HIS A 598 5.84 16.91 25.16
C HIS A 598 4.56 17.00 26.02
N ILE A 599 4.69 17.05 27.34
CA ILE A 599 3.55 17.05 28.27
C ILE A 599 2.57 18.21 28.01
N ASP A 600 3.09 19.41 27.76
CA ASP A 600 2.24 20.58 27.45
C ASP A 600 1.49 20.45 26.12
N LYS A 601 2.06 19.71 25.16
CA LYS A 601 1.43 19.44 23.88
C LYS A 601 0.37 18.34 23.95
N CYS A 602 0.37 17.54 25.03
CA CYS A 602 -0.59 16.46 25.25
C CYS A 602 -1.82 16.88 26.03
N LYS A 603 -1.81 18.05 26.71
CA LYS A 603 -2.93 18.58 27.49
C LYS A 603 -4.28 18.59 26.73
N PRO A 604 -4.36 19.00 25.43
CA PRO A 604 -5.60 18.93 24.69
C PRO A 604 -6.11 17.48 24.52
N ILE A 605 -5.23 16.52 24.22
CA ILE A 605 -5.58 15.10 24.04
C ILE A 605 -6.09 14.49 25.35
N ILE A 606 -5.44 14.81 26.46
CA ILE A 606 -5.83 14.37 27.78
C ILE A 606 -7.20 14.94 28.13
N ASN A 607 -7.46 16.24 27.84
CA ASN A 607 -8.74 16.87 28.09
C ASN A 607 -9.90 16.22 27.31
N GLU A 608 -9.64 15.76 26.08
CA GLU A 608 -10.64 15.07 25.27
C GLU A 608 -10.92 13.65 25.78
N ILE A 609 -9.89 12.91 26.22
CA ILE A 609 -10.04 11.58 26.86
C ILE A 609 -10.85 11.70 28.17
N GLN A 610 -10.69 12.79 28.94
CA GLN A 610 -11.42 13.01 30.18
C GLN A 610 -12.94 13.18 30.00
N ASN A 611 -13.38 13.59 28.80
CA ASN A 611 -14.77 13.76 28.50
C ASN A 611 -15.47 12.46 28.08
N LEU A 612 -14.74 11.36 27.90
CA LEU A 612 -15.34 10.05 27.66
C LEU A 612 -16.09 9.56 28.91
N PRO A 613 -17.33 9.05 28.75
CA PRO A 613 -18.01 8.34 29.84
C PRO A 613 -17.19 7.17 30.36
N ASN A 614 -17.27 6.87 31.65
CA ASN A 614 -16.51 5.81 32.30
C ASN A 614 -16.71 4.43 31.65
N GLU A 615 -17.89 4.19 31.11
CA GLU A 615 -18.21 2.95 30.37
C GLU A 615 -17.37 2.78 29.11
N TYR A 616 -16.89 3.88 28.49
CA TYR A 616 -16.10 3.89 27.27
C TYR A 616 -14.64 4.31 27.47
N ALA A 617 -14.14 4.31 28.71
CA ALA A 617 -12.79 4.77 29.01
C ALA A 617 -11.67 4.04 28.24
N GLY A 618 -11.90 2.84 27.77
CA GLY A 618 -10.96 2.08 26.93
C GLY A 618 -11.05 2.35 25.44
N SER A 619 -12.09 3.07 24.98
CA SER A 619 -12.36 3.35 23.55
C SER A 619 -11.43 4.43 22.97
N TYR A 620 -11.54 4.69 21.68
CA TYR A 620 -10.97 5.89 21.07
C TYR A 620 -11.76 7.13 21.49
N SER A 621 -11.12 8.31 21.52
CA SER A 621 -11.67 9.50 22.19
C SER A 621 -12.97 10.04 21.56
N SER A 622 -13.14 9.88 20.26
CA SER A 622 -14.33 10.33 19.52
C SER A 622 -15.39 9.24 19.27
N PHE A 623 -15.41 8.20 20.11
CA PHE A 623 -16.35 7.07 19.97
C PHE A 623 -17.82 7.49 20.13
N VAL A 624 -18.11 8.31 21.12
CA VAL A 624 -19.49 8.73 21.44
C VAL A 624 -20.09 9.56 20.31
N GLY A 625 -21.28 9.19 19.86
CA GLY A 625 -21.98 9.79 18.71
C GLY A 625 -21.57 9.18 17.35
N SER A 626 -20.59 8.26 17.31
CA SER A 626 -20.25 7.53 16.10
C SER A 626 -21.31 6.46 15.75
N PRO A 627 -21.43 6.02 14.50
CA PRO A 627 -22.30 4.89 14.14
C PRO A 627 -22.05 3.62 14.97
N LEU A 628 -20.80 3.29 15.29
CA LEU A 628 -20.50 2.14 16.14
C LEU A 628 -21.01 2.30 17.57
N HIS A 629 -21.04 3.52 18.11
CA HIS A 629 -21.68 3.82 19.40
C HIS A 629 -23.19 3.51 19.36
N GLU A 630 -23.84 3.85 18.25
CA GLU A 630 -25.25 3.54 18.01
C GLU A 630 -25.50 2.07 17.64
N GLY A 631 -24.45 1.28 17.48
CA GLY A 631 -24.51 -0.12 17.07
C GLY A 631 -24.80 -0.30 15.58
N ILE A 632 -24.42 0.67 14.75
CA ILE A 632 -24.57 0.63 13.30
C ILE A 632 -23.24 0.19 12.69
N PHE A 633 -23.24 -0.96 12.02
CA PHE A 633 -22.08 -1.51 11.33
C PHE A 633 -21.98 -1.04 9.88
N GLN A 634 -20.85 -1.32 9.23
CA GLN A 634 -20.64 -0.92 7.84
C GLN A 634 -21.70 -1.53 6.90
N PHE A 635 -22.02 -2.81 7.04
CA PHE A 635 -23.03 -3.48 6.21
C PHE A 635 -24.45 -2.94 6.44
N ASP A 636 -24.79 -2.44 7.64
CA ASP A 636 -26.07 -1.76 7.89
C ASP A 636 -26.18 -0.48 7.03
N MET A 637 -25.07 0.29 6.94
CA MET A 637 -25.02 1.52 6.10
C MET A 637 -25.09 1.22 4.59
N TRP A 638 -24.85 -0.03 4.19
CA TRP A 638 -24.99 -0.51 2.81
C TRP A 638 -26.33 -1.23 2.57
N ASN A 639 -27.18 -1.37 3.59
CA ASN A 639 -28.41 -2.16 3.56
C ASN A 639 -28.14 -3.61 3.10
N VAL A 640 -27.04 -4.22 3.57
CA VAL A 640 -26.64 -5.60 3.27
C VAL A 640 -26.78 -6.45 4.52
N THR A 641 -27.38 -7.61 4.38
CA THR A 641 -27.43 -8.61 5.46
C THR A 641 -26.13 -9.43 5.44
N PRO A 642 -25.38 -9.49 6.57
CA PRO A 642 -24.22 -10.35 6.67
C PRO A 642 -24.61 -11.84 6.66
N SER A 643 -23.64 -12.74 6.55
CA SER A 643 -23.90 -14.17 6.68
C SER A 643 -24.15 -14.57 8.15
N ASP A 644 -24.59 -15.80 8.38
CA ASP A 644 -24.75 -16.41 9.69
C ASP A 644 -23.45 -17.02 10.27
N ARG A 645 -22.31 -16.74 9.63
CA ARG A 645 -20.98 -17.23 10.04
C ARG A 645 -20.56 -16.72 11.41
N TYR A 646 -20.93 -15.48 11.75
CA TYR A 646 -20.55 -14.80 12.99
C TYR A 646 -21.79 -14.32 13.75
N ASP A 647 -21.70 -14.31 15.08
CA ASP A 647 -22.70 -13.72 15.95
C ASP A 647 -22.56 -12.19 16.03
N TRP A 648 -23.06 -11.53 14.98
CA TRP A 648 -23.02 -10.07 14.87
C TRP A 648 -23.82 -9.35 15.95
N GLU A 649 -24.88 -9.97 16.47
CA GLU A 649 -25.71 -9.33 17.51
C GLU A 649 -25.03 -9.34 18.88
N SER A 650 -24.34 -10.40 19.25
CA SER A 650 -23.50 -10.42 20.46
C SER A 650 -22.36 -9.40 20.38
N LEU A 651 -21.69 -9.26 19.23
CA LEU A 651 -20.65 -8.25 19.04
C LEU A 651 -21.23 -6.83 19.09
N ARG A 652 -22.41 -6.59 18.49
CA ARG A 652 -23.15 -5.32 18.53
C ARG A 652 -23.47 -4.91 19.97
N ALA A 653 -24.00 -5.83 20.77
CA ALA A 653 -24.30 -5.61 22.17
C ALA A 653 -23.05 -5.27 22.98
N SER A 654 -21.94 -6.00 22.76
CA SER A 654 -20.65 -5.75 23.43
C SER A 654 -20.05 -4.38 23.05
N ILE A 655 -20.08 -4.00 21.80
CA ILE A 655 -19.60 -2.70 21.33
C ILE A 655 -20.42 -1.55 21.94
N LYS A 656 -21.74 -1.68 21.99
CA LYS A 656 -22.59 -0.68 22.66
C LYS A 656 -22.31 -0.54 24.14
N ALA A 657 -21.93 -1.63 24.82
CA ALA A 657 -21.65 -1.65 26.26
C ALA A 657 -20.22 -1.17 26.61
N HIS A 658 -19.25 -1.38 25.73
CA HIS A 658 -17.83 -1.21 26.06
C HIS A 658 -17.05 -0.36 25.05
N GLY A 659 -17.61 -0.11 23.86
CA GLY A 659 -16.97 0.59 22.76
C GLY A 659 -15.90 -0.24 22.03
N VAL A 660 -15.16 0.43 21.16
CA VAL A 660 -14.03 -0.14 20.39
C VAL A 660 -12.81 0.77 20.49
N ARG A 661 -11.62 0.22 20.35
CA ARG A 661 -10.37 0.97 20.42
C ARG A 661 -10.03 1.76 19.16
N ASN A 662 -10.54 1.37 18.01
CA ASN A 662 -10.23 1.93 16.70
C ASN A 662 -11.49 2.44 16.00
N SER A 663 -11.44 3.61 15.38
CA SER A 663 -12.60 4.18 14.67
C SER A 663 -12.84 3.53 13.32
N LEU A 664 -11.78 3.15 12.63
CA LEU A 664 -11.80 2.53 11.29
C LEU A 664 -10.78 1.40 11.24
N MET A 665 -11.01 0.36 10.41
CA MET A 665 -10.26 -0.90 10.51
C MET A 665 -9.86 -1.51 9.17
N VAL A 666 -10.66 -1.39 8.11
CA VAL A 666 -10.47 -2.10 6.85
C VAL A 666 -10.31 -1.10 5.71
N ALA A 667 -9.17 -1.18 5.02
CA ALA A 667 -8.80 -0.30 3.91
C ALA A 667 -7.89 -1.06 2.92
N PRO A 668 -8.42 -1.78 1.94
CA PRO A 668 -7.63 -2.48 0.94
C PRO A 668 -6.83 -1.52 0.06
N MET A 669 -5.52 -1.45 0.34
CA MET A 669 -4.52 -0.66 -0.38
C MET A 669 -3.95 -1.42 -1.59
N PRO A 670 -3.20 -0.77 -2.53
CA PRO A 670 -2.71 -1.42 -3.75
C PRO A 670 -1.69 -2.55 -3.54
N THR A 671 -0.92 -2.56 -2.47
CA THR A 671 0.12 -3.54 -2.13
C THR A 671 1.23 -3.72 -3.19
N ALA A 672 1.51 -2.72 -4.00
CA ALA A 672 2.40 -2.84 -5.17
C ALA A 672 3.80 -3.43 -4.90
N SER A 673 4.45 -3.11 -3.77
CA SER A 673 5.75 -3.70 -3.39
C SER A 673 5.63 -4.82 -2.36
N THR A 674 4.67 -4.72 -1.43
CA THR A 674 4.54 -5.71 -0.34
C THR A 674 4.01 -7.05 -0.84
N SER A 675 3.15 -7.06 -1.86
CA SER A 675 2.73 -8.31 -2.53
C SER A 675 3.90 -9.01 -3.23
N GLN A 676 4.84 -8.24 -3.80
CA GLN A 676 6.05 -8.80 -4.42
C GLN A 676 6.96 -9.49 -3.40
N ILE A 677 7.12 -8.88 -2.21
CA ILE A 677 7.93 -9.47 -1.12
C ILE A 677 7.35 -10.83 -0.70
N LEU A 678 6.03 -10.96 -0.67
CA LEU A 678 5.36 -12.18 -0.26
C LEU A 678 5.05 -13.15 -1.42
N GLY A 679 5.38 -12.77 -2.66
CA GLY A 679 5.19 -13.60 -3.86
C GLY A 679 3.72 -13.79 -4.27
N ASN A 680 2.87 -12.78 -4.03
CA ASN A 680 1.44 -12.77 -4.35
C ASN A 680 1.11 -11.78 -5.46
N ASN A 681 -0.04 -11.96 -6.11
CA ASN A 681 -0.63 -10.91 -6.93
C ASN A 681 -1.08 -9.72 -6.06
N GLU A 682 -1.17 -8.55 -6.67
CA GLU A 682 -1.46 -7.30 -5.98
C GLU A 682 -2.89 -7.29 -5.42
N CYS A 683 -3.04 -6.93 -4.14
CA CYS A 683 -4.31 -6.64 -3.47
C CYS A 683 -5.44 -7.63 -3.83
N PHE A 684 -6.53 -7.10 -4.36
CA PHE A 684 -7.70 -7.83 -4.88
C PHE A 684 -7.78 -7.82 -6.43
N GLU A 685 -6.71 -7.38 -7.09
CA GLU A 685 -6.67 -7.24 -8.55
C GLU A 685 -6.63 -8.60 -9.27
N PRO A 686 -7.29 -8.73 -10.45
CA PRO A 686 -7.04 -9.85 -11.34
C PRO A 686 -5.64 -9.79 -11.94
N TYR A 687 -5.14 -10.90 -12.48
CA TYR A 687 -3.90 -10.88 -13.24
C TYR A 687 -4.04 -10.07 -14.53
N THR A 688 -3.06 -9.20 -14.80
CA THR A 688 -3.01 -8.40 -16.06
C THR A 688 -2.43 -9.18 -17.22
N SER A 689 -1.59 -10.17 -16.92
CA SER A 689 -0.94 -11.06 -17.89
C SER A 689 -0.47 -12.31 -17.17
N ASN A 690 -0.47 -13.45 -17.85
CA ASN A 690 0.06 -14.70 -17.30
C ASN A 690 1.57 -14.85 -17.46
N ILE A 691 2.20 -14.12 -18.42
CA ILE A 691 3.66 -14.00 -18.55
C ILE A 691 3.96 -12.57 -19.02
N TYR A 692 4.82 -11.85 -18.31
CA TYR A 692 5.23 -10.51 -18.70
C TYR A 692 6.62 -10.16 -18.16
N LEU A 693 7.27 -9.19 -18.80
CA LEU A 693 8.52 -8.60 -18.33
C LEU A 693 8.17 -7.43 -17.42
N ARG A 694 8.66 -7.46 -16.20
CA ARG A 694 8.51 -6.36 -15.25
C ARG A 694 9.84 -5.64 -15.11
N ARG A 695 9.86 -4.37 -15.43
CA ARG A 695 10.99 -3.47 -15.19
C ARG A 695 10.81 -2.78 -13.87
N THR A 696 11.78 -2.89 -13.00
CA THR A 696 11.85 -2.18 -11.73
C THR A 696 13.21 -1.55 -11.57
N LEU A 697 13.36 -0.66 -10.62
CA LEU A 697 14.69 -0.13 -10.28
C LEU A 697 15.69 -1.23 -9.82
N ALA A 698 15.21 -2.42 -9.46
CA ALA A 698 16.05 -3.59 -9.10
C ALA A 698 16.49 -4.40 -10.33
N GLY A 699 15.97 -4.12 -11.54
CA GLY A 699 16.25 -4.83 -12.76
C GLY A 699 15.00 -5.27 -13.53
N GLU A 700 15.21 -6.02 -14.61
CA GLU A 700 14.14 -6.62 -15.42
C GLU A 700 13.91 -8.06 -14.96
N PHE A 701 12.63 -8.40 -14.70
CA PHE A 701 12.23 -9.71 -14.21
C PHE A 701 11.13 -10.29 -15.09
N VAL A 702 11.27 -11.54 -15.45
CA VAL A 702 10.20 -12.31 -16.11
C VAL A 702 9.27 -12.82 -15.02
N VAL A 703 8.05 -12.36 -15.01
CA VAL A 703 7.01 -12.80 -14.09
C VAL A 703 6.11 -13.80 -14.82
N VAL A 704 5.96 -14.97 -14.20
CA VAL A 704 5.10 -16.05 -14.69
C VAL A 704 4.03 -16.32 -13.65
N ASN A 705 2.79 -16.47 -14.09
CA ASN A 705 1.74 -16.99 -13.24
C ASN A 705 2.07 -18.44 -12.84
N LYS A 706 2.54 -18.58 -11.60
CA LYS A 706 2.99 -19.87 -11.04
C LYS A 706 1.90 -20.94 -11.02
N HIS A 707 0.63 -20.52 -10.85
CA HIS A 707 -0.51 -21.43 -10.82
C HIS A 707 -0.80 -22.00 -12.21
N LEU A 708 -0.79 -21.15 -13.24
CA LEU A 708 -0.94 -21.56 -14.63
C LEU A 708 0.17 -22.54 -15.02
N MET A 709 1.41 -22.19 -14.74
CA MET A 709 2.56 -23.05 -15.08
C MET A 709 2.45 -24.42 -14.41
N LYS A 710 2.05 -24.45 -13.12
CA LYS A 710 1.84 -25.70 -12.38
C LYS A 710 0.72 -26.55 -13.01
N ASP A 711 -0.42 -25.95 -13.31
CA ASP A 711 -1.56 -26.68 -13.89
C ASP A 711 -1.20 -27.22 -15.29
N LEU A 712 -0.59 -26.40 -16.15
CA LEU A 712 -0.18 -26.85 -17.49
C LEU A 712 0.92 -27.92 -17.44
N THR A 713 1.83 -27.85 -16.48
CA THR A 713 2.85 -28.89 -16.27
C THR A 713 2.18 -30.20 -15.82
N THR A 714 1.21 -30.12 -14.93
CA THR A 714 0.49 -31.28 -14.40
C THR A 714 -0.28 -32.04 -15.49
N ILE A 715 -0.85 -31.34 -16.46
CA ILE A 715 -1.56 -31.95 -17.59
C ILE A 715 -0.64 -32.23 -18.81
N GLY A 716 0.68 -31.98 -18.66
CA GLY A 716 1.69 -32.23 -19.71
C GLY A 716 1.65 -31.25 -20.91
N MET A 717 1.02 -30.09 -20.74
CA MET A 717 0.89 -29.08 -21.81
C MET A 717 1.91 -27.93 -21.77
N TRP A 718 2.71 -27.82 -20.69
CA TRP A 718 3.71 -26.73 -20.62
C TRP A 718 4.87 -27.01 -21.56
N SER A 719 5.05 -26.14 -22.55
CA SER A 719 6.12 -26.22 -23.55
C SER A 719 6.55 -24.83 -24.01
N ASP A 720 7.67 -24.75 -24.74
CA ASP A 720 8.12 -23.49 -25.37
C ASP A 720 7.11 -22.94 -26.37
N GLU A 721 6.39 -23.81 -27.07
CA GLU A 721 5.33 -23.40 -28.01
C GLU A 721 4.17 -22.71 -27.26
N VAL A 722 3.70 -23.32 -26.18
CA VAL A 722 2.64 -22.76 -25.33
C VAL A 722 3.09 -21.46 -24.68
N LYS A 723 4.31 -21.42 -24.15
CA LYS A 723 4.89 -20.21 -23.59
C LYS A 723 4.94 -19.07 -24.62
N ASN A 724 5.43 -19.35 -25.84
CA ASN A 724 5.50 -18.36 -26.91
C ASN A 724 4.12 -17.90 -27.34
N ASN A 725 3.14 -18.80 -27.42
CA ASN A 725 1.74 -18.45 -27.71
C ASN A 725 1.18 -17.46 -26.67
N ILE A 726 1.43 -17.71 -25.37
CA ILE A 726 0.99 -16.80 -24.29
C ILE A 726 1.66 -15.42 -24.44
N ILE A 727 2.96 -15.38 -24.77
CA ILE A 727 3.71 -14.13 -24.97
C ILE A 727 3.17 -13.36 -26.17
N GLU A 728 2.97 -14.02 -27.31
CA GLU A 728 2.43 -13.43 -28.55
C GLU A 728 1.03 -12.88 -28.36
N ASN A 729 0.21 -13.55 -27.52
CA ASN A 729 -1.15 -13.11 -27.16
C ASN A 729 -1.19 -12.21 -25.92
N LYS A 730 -0.08 -11.50 -25.62
CA LYS A 730 0.00 -10.51 -24.54
C LYS A 730 -0.43 -11.06 -23.18
N GLY A 731 -0.06 -12.32 -22.88
CA GLY A 731 -0.33 -13.00 -21.63
C GLY A 731 -1.67 -13.73 -21.56
N SER A 732 -2.47 -13.72 -22.62
CA SER A 732 -3.72 -14.47 -22.72
C SER A 732 -3.47 -15.96 -23.00
N VAL A 733 -4.30 -16.83 -22.45
CA VAL A 733 -4.32 -18.27 -22.71
C VAL A 733 -5.43 -18.69 -23.70
N GLN A 734 -6.25 -17.74 -24.15
CA GLN A 734 -7.46 -18.05 -24.92
C GLN A 734 -7.16 -18.69 -26.28
N GLN A 735 -6.00 -18.39 -26.86
CA GLN A 735 -5.58 -18.87 -28.19
C GLN A 735 -4.80 -20.19 -28.13
N ILE A 736 -4.61 -20.78 -26.97
CA ILE A 736 -3.93 -22.08 -26.84
C ILE A 736 -4.86 -23.18 -27.34
N SER A 737 -4.43 -23.89 -28.40
CA SER A 737 -5.15 -25.03 -28.93
C SER A 737 -5.25 -26.15 -27.91
N ASN A 738 -6.42 -26.80 -27.86
CA ASN A 738 -6.70 -27.93 -26.97
C ASN A 738 -6.58 -27.66 -25.46
N LEU A 739 -6.45 -26.38 -25.02
CA LEU A 739 -6.54 -26.05 -23.61
C LEU A 739 -7.99 -26.24 -23.12
N PRO A 740 -8.24 -26.97 -22.02
CA PRO A 740 -9.57 -27.17 -21.46
C PRO A 740 -10.25 -25.83 -21.14
N ASP A 741 -11.55 -25.71 -21.42
CA ASP A 741 -12.30 -24.46 -21.24
C ASP A 741 -12.32 -23.97 -19.79
N ASN A 742 -12.34 -24.86 -18.83
CA ASN A 742 -12.25 -24.50 -17.41
C ASN A 742 -10.92 -23.81 -17.07
N LEU A 743 -9.81 -24.20 -17.71
CA LEU A 743 -8.52 -23.52 -17.54
C LEU A 743 -8.48 -22.20 -18.29
N LYS A 744 -9.12 -22.10 -19.47
CA LYS A 744 -9.27 -20.83 -20.17
C LYS A 744 -10.02 -19.81 -19.32
N GLU A 745 -11.12 -20.21 -18.71
CA GLU A 745 -11.91 -19.35 -17.81
C GLU A 745 -11.15 -18.96 -16.54
N LYS A 746 -10.44 -19.92 -15.91
CA LYS A 746 -9.66 -19.71 -14.69
C LYS A 746 -8.52 -18.73 -14.87
N TYR A 747 -7.85 -18.74 -16.02
CA TYR A 747 -6.66 -17.92 -16.32
C TYR A 747 -6.93 -16.73 -17.24
N LYS A 748 -8.18 -16.26 -17.32
CA LYS A 748 -8.49 -14.99 -17.97
C LYS A 748 -7.69 -13.86 -17.37
N THR A 749 -7.14 -13.00 -18.22
CA THR A 749 -6.56 -11.74 -17.79
C THR A 749 -7.65 -10.70 -17.56
N VAL A 750 -7.34 -9.65 -16.82
CA VAL A 750 -8.29 -8.56 -16.54
C VAL A 750 -8.88 -7.94 -17.81
N TRP A 751 -8.14 -7.93 -18.93
CA TRP A 751 -8.59 -7.41 -20.22
C TRP A 751 -9.71 -8.23 -20.87
N GLU A 752 -9.89 -9.47 -20.44
CA GLU A 752 -10.87 -10.43 -20.92
C GLU A 752 -12.09 -10.53 -20.00
N MET A 753 -12.10 -9.74 -18.91
CA MET A 753 -13.18 -9.70 -17.91
C MET A 753 -14.11 -8.51 -18.12
N SER A 754 -15.37 -8.67 -17.75
CA SER A 754 -16.31 -7.55 -17.73
C SER A 754 -16.04 -6.63 -16.56
N MET A 755 -15.85 -5.33 -16.78
CA MET A 755 -15.72 -4.36 -15.70
C MET A 755 -16.96 -4.26 -14.81
N LYS A 756 -18.13 -4.65 -15.32
CA LYS A 756 -19.34 -4.80 -14.52
C LYS A 756 -19.13 -5.81 -13.38
N ASP A 757 -18.52 -6.97 -13.67
CA ASP A 757 -18.26 -8.01 -12.66
C ASP A 757 -17.22 -7.52 -11.63
N ILE A 758 -16.19 -6.79 -12.06
CA ILE A 758 -15.19 -6.19 -11.17
C ILE A 758 -15.85 -5.18 -10.21
N ILE A 759 -16.75 -4.33 -10.72
CA ILE A 759 -17.51 -3.35 -9.92
C ILE A 759 -18.48 -4.09 -8.97
N ASP A 760 -19.15 -5.14 -9.41
CA ASP A 760 -20.02 -5.96 -8.56
C ASP A 760 -19.23 -6.57 -7.39
N MET A 761 -18.06 -7.17 -7.65
CA MET A 761 -17.20 -7.71 -6.60
C MET A 761 -16.70 -6.62 -5.64
N ALA A 762 -16.41 -5.43 -6.16
CA ALA A 762 -16.02 -4.28 -5.34
C ALA A 762 -17.17 -3.82 -4.42
N ALA A 763 -18.41 -3.85 -4.90
CA ALA A 763 -19.59 -3.52 -4.09
C ALA A 763 -19.89 -4.62 -3.05
N ASP A 764 -19.79 -5.89 -3.43
CA ASP A 764 -20.04 -7.02 -2.53
C ASP A 764 -19.11 -6.99 -1.30
N ARG A 765 -17.81 -6.77 -1.51
CA ARG A 765 -16.86 -6.61 -0.39
C ARG A 765 -16.97 -5.25 0.29
N GLY A 766 -17.43 -4.21 -0.42
CA GLY A 766 -17.55 -2.83 0.07
C GLY A 766 -18.44 -2.72 1.31
N ALA A 767 -19.45 -3.60 1.45
CA ALA A 767 -20.30 -3.69 2.63
C ALA A 767 -19.54 -4.04 3.93
N PHE A 768 -18.30 -4.55 3.83
CA PHE A 768 -17.43 -4.91 4.96
C PHE A 768 -16.13 -4.07 5.00
N ILE A 769 -16.05 -3.01 4.21
CA ILE A 769 -14.92 -2.08 4.17
C ILE A 769 -15.35 -0.74 4.76
N CYS A 770 -14.97 -0.47 6.00
CA CYS A 770 -15.37 0.75 6.70
C CYS A 770 -14.70 2.02 6.15
N GLN A 771 -13.50 1.93 5.58
CA GLN A 771 -12.85 2.99 4.80
C GLN A 771 -13.26 2.88 3.32
N SER A 772 -12.32 2.77 2.39
CA SER A 772 -12.59 2.53 0.97
C SER A 772 -11.61 1.50 0.40
N GLN A 773 -11.50 1.42 -0.92
CA GLN A 773 -10.64 0.47 -1.63
C GLN A 773 -10.04 1.11 -2.88
N SER A 774 -8.78 0.79 -3.17
CA SER A 774 -8.03 1.30 -4.33
C SER A 774 -8.45 0.58 -5.61
N LEU A 775 -9.65 0.87 -6.11
CA LEU A 775 -10.26 0.17 -7.24
C LEU A 775 -9.73 0.69 -8.58
N ASN A 776 -8.92 -0.10 -9.28
CA ASN A 776 -8.59 0.14 -10.69
C ASN A 776 -9.68 -0.38 -11.62
N LEU A 777 -9.91 0.33 -12.72
CA LEU A 777 -10.76 -0.16 -13.82
C LEU A 777 -9.91 -0.24 -15.10
N TRP A 778 -10.09 -1.32 -15.86
CA TRP A 778 -9.22 -1.72 -16.94
C TRP A 778 -9.98 -1.73 -18.27
N VAL A 779 -9.59 -0.87 -19.19
CA VAL A 779 -10.25 -0.76 -20.49
C VAL A 779 -9.19 -0.65 -21.59
N GLU A 780 -9.20 -1.59 -22.54
CA GLU A 780 -8.23 -1.61 -23.63
C GLU A 780 -8.39 -0.35 -24.51
N ASP A 781 -9.60 -0.08 -25.00
CA ASP A 781 -9.95 1.09 -25.81
C ASP A 781 -11.11 1.87 -25.17
N PRO A 782 -10.83 2.83 -24.29
CA PRO A 782 -11.86 3.59 -23.61
C PRO A 782 -12.60 4.53 -24.58
N THR A 783 -13.92 4.59 -24.41
CA THR A 783 -14.79 5.54 -25.09
C THR A 783 -15.66 6.25 -24.06
N TYR A 784 -16.17 7.45 -24.41
CA TYR A 784 -17.08 8.19 -23.52
C TYR A 784 -18.25 7.34 -23.03
N LYS A 785 -18.81 6.49 -23.91
CA LYS A 785 -19.94 5.61 -23.59
C LYS A 785 -19.55 4.56 -22.55
N ILE A 786 -18.41 3.90 -22.74
CA ILE A 786 -17.91 2.86 -21.82
C ILE A 786 -17.62 3.48 -20.45
N LEU A 787 -16.83 4.58 -20.42
CA LEU A 787 -16.46 5.24 -19.17
C LEU A 787 -17.68 5.77 -18.42
N THR A 788 -18.59 6.46 -19.12
CA THR A 788 -19.82 6.94 -18.51
C THR A 788 -20.65 5.80 -17.90
N SER A 789 -20.81 4.69 -18.64
CA SER A 789 -21.52 3.51 -18.14
C SER A 789 -20.87 2.93 -16.87
N MET A 790 -19.54 2.80 -16.86
CA MET A 790 -18.79 2.28 -15.71
C MET A 790 -18.95 3.18 -14.47
N HIS A 791 -18.75 4.50 -14.64
CA HIS A 791 -18.85 5.44 -13.52
C HIS A 791 -20.26 5.52 -12.95
N PHE A 792 -21.29 5.58 -13.80
CA PHE A 792 -22.67 5.55 -13.33
C PHE A 792 -23.03 4.21 -12.69
N TYR A 793 -22.47 3.12 -13.17
CA TYR A 793 -22.70 1.81 -12.57
C TYR A 793 -22.06 1.73 -11.18
N SER A 794 -20.80 2.15 -11.00
CA SER A 794 -20.11 2.18 -9.71
C SER A 794 -20.79 3.11 -8.71
N TRP A 795 -21.25 4.29 -9.16
CA TRP A 795 -22.03 5.20 -8.34
C TRP A 795 -23.34 4.57 -7.86
N ARG A 796 -24.13 3.98 -8.76
CA ARG A 796 -25.41 3.33 -8.42
C ARG A 796 -25.20 2.12 -7.51
N LYS A 797 -24.06 1.45 -7.58
CA LYS A 797 -23.69 0.36 -6.66
C LYS A 797 -23.28 0.85 -5.27
N GLY A 798 -23.18 2.14 -5.05
CA GLY A 798 -22.89 2.72 -3.74
C GLY A 798 -21.43 2.73 -3.35
N LEU A 799 -20.50 2.56 -4.29
CA LEU A 799 -19.08 2.61 -4.01
C LEU A 799 -18.66 3.99 -3.47
N LYS A 800 -17.70 4.02 -2.55
CA LYS A 800 -17.08 5.26 -2.05
C LYS A 800 -16.01 5.73 -3.04
N THR A 801 -15.13 4.84 -3.50
CA THR A 801 -14.19 5.06 -4.60
C THR A 801 -14.76 4.43 -5.87
N GLY A 802 -15.07 5.26 -6.86
CA GLY A 802 -15.56 4.82 -8.16
C GLY A 802 -14.43 4.32 -9.05
N ILE A 803 -13.29 5.00 -9.02
CA ILE A 803 -12.07 4.60 -9.72
C ILE A 803 -10.84 5.24 -9.07
N TYR A 804 -9.79 4.45 -8.90
CA TYR A 804 -8.43 4.90 -8.62
C TYR A 804 -7.75 5.27 -9.93
N TYR A 805 -7.23 4.34 -10.71
CA TYR A 805 -6.74 4.59 -12.05
C TYR A 805 -7.64 3.99 -13.14
N LEU A 806 -7.82 4.74 -14.22
CA LEU A 806 -8.20 4.14 -15.50
C LEU A 806 -6.94 3.53 -16.13
N ARG A 807 -6.87 2.20 -16.13
CA ARG A 807 -5.77 1.47 -16.73
C ARG A 807 -6.10 1.15 -18.20
N ARG A 808 -5.19 1.54 -19.10
CA ARG A 808 -5.29 1.27 -20.54
C ARG A 808 -4.26 0.24 -20.93
N LYS A 809 -4.57 -0.59 -21.92
CA LYS A 809 -3.59 -1.51 -22.48
C LYS A 809 -2.57 -0.72 -23.30
N PRO A 810 -1.27 -0.82 -23.05
CA PRO A 810 -0.25 -0.13 -23.84
C PRO A 810 -0.35 -0.49 -25.31
N LYS A 811 -0.39 0.50 -26.20
CA LYS A 811 -0.42 0.28 -27.66
C LYS A 811 0.88 -0.34 -28.17
N HIS A 812 2.01 0.02 -27.54
CA HIS A 812 3.32 -0.58 -27.78
C HIS A 812 3.80 -1.19 -26.47
N GLN A 813 3.99 -2.53 -26.44
CA GLN A 813 4.74 -3.13 -25.34
C GLN A 813 6.22 -2.88 -25.55
N PRO A 814 7.01 -2.51 -24.52
CA PRO A 814 8.45 -2.52 -24.62
C PRO A 814 8.88 -3.95 -24.89
N GLN A 815 9.48 -4.14 -26.04
CA GLN A 815 10.13 -5.35 -26.57
C GLN A 815 9.49 -6.71 -26.19
N GLN A 816 8.91 -7.33 -27.22
CA GLN A 816 8.72 -8.77 -27.24
C GLN A 816 10.05 -9.47 -26.92
N PHE A 817 9.99 -10.49 -26.05
CA PHE A 817 11.09 -11.41 -25.85
C PHE A 817 11.70 -11.75 -27.20
N THR A 818 13.01 -11.63 -27.31
CA THR A 818 13.78 -11.80 -28.53
C THR A 818 13.47 -13.16 -29.19
N ILE A 819 12.62 -13.14 -30.19
CA ILE A 819 12.70 -14.04 -31.31
C ILE A 819 13.61 -13.30 -32.29
N ALA A 820 14.79 -13.82 -32.57
CA ALA A 820 15.90 -13.34 -33.40
C ALA A 820 15.80 -11.95 -34.08
N PRO A 821 16.86 -11.13 -34.10
CA PRO A 821 16.80 -9.70 -34.35
C PRO A 821 16.51 -9.38 -35.82
N LYS A 822 15.40 -8.66 -36.10
CA LYS A 822 15.31 -7.76 -37.23
C LYS A 822 15.57 -6.35 -36.72
N LYS A 823 16.67 -5.76 -37.15
CA LYS A 823 17.04 -4.37 -36.91
C LYS A 823 15.96 -3.41 -37.38
N GLN A 824 15.47 -2.55 -36.51
CA GLN A 824 14.96 -1.22 -36.84
C GLN A 824 15.15 -0.26 -35.67
N GLU A 825 15.37 1.02 -36.04
CA GLU A 825 15.92 2.11 -35.21
C GLU A 825 14.91 2.65 -34.17
N SER A 826 15.48 3.16 -33.08
CA SER A 826 14.83 3.68 -31.89
C SER A 826 14.21 5.06 -32.05
N GLN A 827 12.99 5.25 -31.58
CA GLN A 827 12.47 6.54 -31.08
C GLN A 827 11.91 6.34 -29.68
N GLY A 828 12.20 7.33 -28.80
CA GLY A 828 12.13 7.25 -27.36
C GLY A 828 10.75 6.94 -26.75
N ASP A 829 10.77 6.13 -25.74
CA ASP A 829 9.63 5.73 -24.93
C ASP A 829 9.48 6.64 -23.70
N GLU A 830 8.30 7.24 -23.57
CA GLU A 830 7.86 7.89 -22.35
C GLU A 830 7.47 6.82 -21.32
N GLU A 831 8.20 6.75 -20.21
CA GLU A 831 7.94 5.86 -19.11
C GLU A 831 6.65 6.27 -18.37
N HIS A 832 5.64 5.43 -18.39
CA HIS A 832 4.56 5.49 -17.40
C HIS A 832 5.12 5.05 -16.04
N GLN A 833 5.48 6.02 -15.20
CA GLN A 833 5.83 5.76 -13.80
C GLN A 833 4.59 5.22 -13.06
N GLU A 834 4.61 3.94 -12.75
CA GLU A 834 3.69 3.39 -11.76
C GLU A 834 3.97 4.05 -10.41
N CYS A 835 2.91 4.44 -9.70
CA CYS A 835 3.04 4.99 -8.36
C CYS A 835 3.53 3.89 -7.40
N GLU A 836 4.84 3.76 -7.24
CA GLU A 836 5.47 2.85 -6.26
C GLU A 836 5.20 3.26 -4.80
N MET A 837 4.47 4.37 -4.60
CA MET A 837 4.35 5.07 -3.32
C MET A 837 3.39 4.44 -2.34
N CYS A 838 2.41 3.70 -2.85
CA CYS A 838 1.31 3.17 -2.06
C CYS A 838 1.41 1.66 -1.90
N SER A 839 2.62 1.17 -1.77
CA SER A 839 2.86 -0.17 -1.28
C SER A 839 2.67 -0.19 0.25
N GLY A 840 1.45 0.10 0.66
CA GLY A 840 0.98 -0.19 1.99
C GLY A 840 0.74 -1.65 2.13
#